data_162dc4c2749a9df0e69dd86a397b16ea
#
_entry.id   162dc4c2749a9df0e69dd86a397b16ea
#
_cell.length_a   1.000
_cell.length_b   1.000
_cell.length_c   1.000
_cell.angle_alpha   90.00
_cell.angle_beta   90.00
_cell.angle_gamma   90.00
#
_symmetry.space_group_name_H-M   'P 1'
#
loop_
_entity.id
_entity.type
_entity.pdbx_description
1 polymer ?
#
loop_
_entity_poly.entity_id
_entity_poly.type
_entity_poly.pdbx_seq_one_letter_code
_entity_poly.pdbx_strand_id
1 'polypeptide(L)'
;MTMKETVNIGFIGNPNCGKTTLFNAYTGARLKVANWPGVTVEKKEGSMQYHDHTFKLVDLPGIYSLTSYTMEEKVSREFILSDDVDVIVDIADASALERNLYLTLQLIELGKPVVLALNMMDIVEERGMEIDMHRLPEMLGIPVVPVSARKKRGLDVLMHAVAHHHHDEDNETVVLVHDHDDLEEQSTHQHDHHAEYAMVYSDLIEDKIDAVTDELKKQYPDLQNYRWHALKLLERDADIMARYPVHLPEVLDRSYEKDIINQKYDFIEEIISEVLINKEAKAERTDKVDALLTHPLWGVPVFLGVMALVFALTFTIGDGIKGAFVEPAIEWCSGGILNCLTALQVNDVLVSLIIDGIVAGVGTILTFLPNIFILFLALAFLEDSGYMARVAYVMDGIMGRLGLSGRAFIPMLLGFGCTVPAVMASRALEDPRDRRKTILITPFMSCSARLPIYVVFSQMFFGDNAMIAAYSMYILGIVVALITAFVLKLTDKKESRNNLLIELPEYKAPNAYSIAIYVWEKVKDYVTRAGTVIFVASILMWILLNCGPGGLAEDMSQSFGAIAGSVLEPVFAPIGLGYWQIVVALLSGLAAKEVVVSSCGVLFGINNLNSEAGMGDMVAILAAMGFGAVNAYALMTFCLLYTPCTATLATIRRESGSWSWTIQAMVFQLIVAWVVTFIVYRIGMLFV
;
A
#
# COMPACT_ATOMS: atom_id res chain seq x y z
N MET A 1 48.09 25.80 11.67
CA MET A 1 46.83 25.45 10.94
C MET A 1 46.42 24.12 11.51
N THR A 2 45.60 24.09 12.54
CA THR A 2 44.93 22.90 13.05
C THR A 2 44.06 22.35 11.94
N MET A 3 44.23 21.08 11.57
CA MET A 3 43.36 20.42 10.63
C MET A 3 41.94 20.48 11.21
N LYS A 4 40.99 21.03 10.48
CA LYS A 4 39.54 20.97 10.82
C LYS A 4 39.15 19.51 10.82
N GLU A 5 38.80 19.00 11.98
CA GLU A 5 38.36 17.63 12.14
C GLU A 5 36.99 17.46 11.44
N THR A 6 36.91 16.45 10.58
CA THR A 6 35.65 16.16 9.84
C THR A 6 34.97 15.02 10.57
N VAL A 7 33.78 15.26 11.10
CA VAL A 7 32.95 14.28 11.79
C VAL A 7 31.78 13.84 10.87
N ASN A 8 31.63 12.54 10.69
CA ASN A 8 30.55 11.95 9.87
C ASN A 8 29.38 11.56 10.78
N ILE A 9 28.23 12.11 10.53
CA ILE A 9 27.03 11.94 11.34
C ILE A 9 25.97 11.19 10.53
N GLY A 10 25.51 10.06 11.06
CA GLY A 10 24.38 9.32 10.51
C GLY A 10 23.05 9.76 11.15
N PHE A 11 22.14 10.33 10.37
CA PHE A 11 20.78 10.65 10.80
C PHE A 11 19.87 9.45 10.56
N ILE A 12 19.32 8.89 11.64
CA ILE A 12 18.41 7.74 11.60
C ILE A 12 17.16 8.03 12.43
N GLY A 13 16.13 7.24 12.32
CA GLY A 13 14.91 7.30 13.11
C GLY A 13 13.76 6.59 12.42
N ASN A 14 12.66 6.44 13.12
CA ASN A 14 11.46 5.80 12.59
C ASN A 14 10.88 6.61 11.41
N PRO A 15 10.15 5.96 10.50
CA PRO A 15 9.36 6.67 9.51
C PRO A 15 8.43 7.70 10.18
N ASN A 16 8.32 8.89 9.60
CA ASN A 16 7.48 10.00 10.08
C ASN A 16 7.90 10.69 11.40
N CYS A 17 9.03 10.37 12.01
CA CYS A 17 9.57 11.09 13.18
C CYS A 17 10.06 12.51 12.88
N GLY A 18 9.98 12.97 11.62
CA GLY A 18 10.44 14.30 11.19
C GLY A 18 11.90 14.36 10.79
N LYS A 19 12.58 13.23 10.57
CA LYS A 19 13.99 13.09 10.19
C LYS A 19 14.38 13.99 9.01
N THR A 20 13.68 13.89 7.89
CA THR A 20 13.95 14.69 6.69
C THR A 20 13.76 16.19 6.94
N THR A 21 12.80 16.57 7.79
CA THR A 21 12.59 17.98 8.16
C THR A 21 13.77 18.51 8.96
N LEU A 22 14.27 17.72 9.93
CA LEU A 22 15.42 18.07 10.75
C LEU A 22 16.69 18.13 9.90
N PHE A 23 16.92 17.16 9.05
CA PHE A 23 18.05 17.10 8.14
C PHE A 23 18.08 18.31 7.19
N ASN A 24 16.94 18.68 6.60
CA ASN A 24 16.83 19.85 5.74
C ASN A 24 17.02 21.18 6.50
N ALA A 25 16.70 21.23 7.78
CA ALA A 25 16.92 22.41 8.61
C ALA A 25 18.42 22.72 8.78
N TYR A 26 19.28 21.68 8.80
CA TYR A 26 20.73 21.83 8.88
C TYR A 26 21.41 22.05 7.53
N THR A 27 20.99 21.31 6.49
CA THR A 27 21.69 21.28 5.21
C THR A 27 21.22 22.38 4.23
N GLY A 28 20.00 22.90 4.42
CA GLY A 28 19.41 23.89 3.54
C GLY A 28 19.35 23.42 2.08
N ALA A 29 19.78 24.31 1.13
CA ALA A 29 19.78 23.98 -0.31
C ALA A 29 21.04 23.20 -0.78
N ARG A 30 21.93 22.80 0.11
CA ARG A 30 23.20 22.13 -0.21
C ARG A 30 23.10 20.62 -0.05
N LEU A 31 22.19 19.99 -0.77
CA LEU A 31 21.99 18.55 -0.75
C LEU A 31 22.62 17.87 -1.96
N LYS A 32 23.34 16.80 -1.73
CA LYS A 32 23.78 15.86 -2.75
C LYS A 32 22.90 14.62 -2.66
N VAL A 33 22.15 14.34 -3.72
CA VAL A 33 21.28 13.16 -3.81
C VAL A 33 21.93 12.16 -4.76
N ALA A 34 22.07 10.92 -4.29
CA ALA A 34 22.58 9.78 -5.04
C ALA A 34 21.79 8.53 -4.63
N ASN A 35 22.03 7.40 -5.27
CA ASN A 35 21.51 6.12 -4.79
C ASN A 35 22.63 5.41 -3.99
N TRP A 36 22.23 4.61 -2.99
CA TRP A 36 23.17 3.71 -2.33
C TRP A 36 23.74 2.71 -3.32
N PRO A 37 25.02 2.33 -3.21
CA PRO A 37 25.66 1.41 -4.14
C PRO A 37 24.89 0.08 -4.27
N GLY A 38 24.52 -0.27 -5.51
CA GLY A 38 23.86 -1.55 -5.83
C GLY A 38 22.37 -1.65 -5.52
N VAL A 39 21.73 -0.59 -5.01
CA VAL A 39 20.31 -0.58 -4.65
C VAL A 39 19.59 0.69 -5.15
N THR A 40 18.26 0.66 -5.18
CA THR A 40 17.41 1.79 -5.61
C THR A 40 17.02 2.73 -4.48
N VAL A 41 17.66 2.63 -3.32
CA VAL A 41 17.42 3.47 -2.15
C VAL A 41 18.19 4.78 -2.30
N GLU A 42 17.52 5.91 -2.07
CA GLU A 42 18.13 7.24 -2.14
C GLU A 42 19.08 7.49 -0.95
N LYS A 43 20.26 8.02 -1.24
CA LYS A 43 21.24 8.54 -0.26
C LYS A 43 21.26 10.05 -0.36
N LYS A 44 21.03 10.74 0.75
CA LYS A 44 21.15 12.19 0.85
C LYS A 44 22.31 12.57 1.75
N GLU A 45 23.21 13.36 1.23
CA GLU A 45 24.37 13.85 1.96
C GLU A 45 24.33 15.37 2.02
N GLY A 46 24.74 15.93 3.14
CA GLY A 46 24.92 17.34 3.34
C GLY A 46 26.17 17.64 4.14
N SER A 47 26.56 18.90 4.21
CA SER A 47 27.64 19.34 5.09
C SER A 47 27.31 20.65 5.73
N MET A 48 27.69 20.82 7.00
CA MET A 48 27.60 22.07 7.72
C MET A 48 28.88 22.37 8.48
N GLN A 49 29.13 23.64 8.76
CA GLN A 49 30.18 24.05 9.65
C GLN A 49 29.60 24.47 11.01
N TYR A 50 30.14 23.92 12.08
CA TYR A 50 29.75 24.26 13.42
C TYR A 50 31.04 24.46 14.25
N HIS A 51 31.31 25.70 14.68
CA HIS A 51 32.56 26.12 15.27
C HIS A 51 33.78 25.70 14.42
N ASP A 52 34.73 24.95 15.01
CA ASP A 52 35.93 24.50 14.31
C ASP A 52 35.80 23.13 13.62
N HIS A 53 34.62 22.50 13.72
CA HIS A 53 34.33 21.20 13.10
C HIS A 53 33.58 21.33 11.78
N THR A 54 33.88 20.41 10.85
CA THR A 54 33.09 20.24 9.61
C THR A 54 32.28 18.96 9.74
N PHE A 55 30.97 19.07 9.90
CA PHE A 55 30.04 17.93 9.94
C PHE A 55 29.63 17.50 8.57
N LYS A 56 29.81 16.23 8.27
CA LYS A 56 29.18 15.55 7.12
C LYS A 56 27.96 14.81 7.61
N LEU A 57 26.80 15.17 7.09
CA LEU A 57 25.50 14.63 7.47
C LEU A 57 25.03 13.65 6.40
N VAL A 58 24.64 12.46 6.80
CA VAL A 58 24.07 11.42 5.92
C VAL A 58 22.66 11.09 6.41
N ASP A 59 21.67 11.29 5.55
CA ASP A 59 20.26 10.92 5.82
C ASP A 59 20.06 9.43 5.49
N LEU A 60 19.86 8.61 6.52
CA LEU A 60 19.59 7.19 6.38
C LEU A 60 18.10 6.96 6.14
N PRO A 61 17.70 5.88 5.46
CA PRO A 61 16.30 5.49 5.36
C PRO A 61 15.63 5.40 6.73
N GLY A 62 14.34 5.77 6.81
CA GLY A 62 13.56 5.57 8.03
C GLY A 62 13.28 4.10 8.25
N ILE A 63 13.63 3.58 9.42
CA ILE A 63 13.48 2.17 9.78
C ILE A 63 12.88 2.03 11.17
N TYR A 64 12.25 0.90 11.44
CA TYR A 64 11.71 0.59 12.76
C TYR A 64 12.62 -0.31 13.56
N SER A 65 13.53 -1.00 12.90
CA SER A 65 14.46 -1.96 13.52
C SER A 65 15.74 -2.11 12.69
N LEU A 66 16.82 -2.54 13.32
CA LEU A 66 18.08 -2.90 12.65
C LEU A 66 18.09 -4.37 12.16
N THR A 67 16.95 -5.04 12.12
CA THR A 67 16.82 -6.37 11.52
C THR A 67 16.81 -6.25 10.00
N SER A 68 17.47 -7.14 9.26
CA SER A 68 17.65 -7.03 7.80
C SER A 68 16.47 -7.59 6.98
N TYR A 69 15.25 -7.21 7.32
CA TYR A 69 14.06 -7.66 6.59
C TYR A 69 13.79 -6.85 5.31
N THR A 70 14.01 -5.54 5.35
CA THR A 70 13.84 -4.64 4.21
C THR A 70 15.19 -4.21 3.64
N MET A 71 15.18 -3.68 2.39
CA MET A 71 16.40 -3.14 1.78
C MET A 71 16.88 -1.89 2.51
N GLU A 72 15.95 -1.08 2.98
CA GLU A 72 16.19 0.13 3.76
C GLU A 72 16.88 -0.19 5.09
N GLU A 73 16.41 -1.21 5.81
CA GLU A 73 17.02 -1.68 7.06
C GLU A 73 18.42 -2.22 6.82
N LYS A 74 18.60 -2.99 5.75
CA LYS A 74 19.90 -3.54 5.39
C LYS A 74 20.92 -2.44 5.09
N VAL A 75 20.54 -1.45 4.28
CA VAL A 75 21.38 -0.31 3.92
C VAL A 75 21.75 0.51 5.16
N SER A 76 20.76 0.83 6.01
CA SER A 76 20.99 1.58 7.25
C SER A 76 21.92 0.83 8.19
N ARG A 77 21.72 -0.48 8.39
CA ARG A 77 22.55 -1.33 9.23
C ARG A 77 24.00 -1.43 8.71
N GLU A 78 24.18 -1.68 7.40
CA GLU A 78 25.52 -1.77 6.81
C GLU A 78 26.29 -0.45 6.94
N PHE A 79 25.62 0.68 6.77
CA PHE A 79 26.26 1.99 6.93
C PHE A 79 26.61 2.29 8.39
N ILE A 80 25.72 1.99 9.34
CA ILE A 80 25.99 2.22 10.77
C ILE A 80 27.11 1.32 11.28
N LEU A 81 27.20 0.08 10.79
CA LEU A 81 28.29 -0.86 11.14
C LEU A 81 29.63 -0.50 10.49
N SER A 82 29.63 0.36 9.47
CA SER A 82 30.89 0.77 8.81
C SER A 82 31.70 1.76 9.69
N ASP A 83 32.97 1.88 9.37
CA ASP A 83 33.87 2.88 10.02
C ASP A 83 33.64 4.30 9.46
N ASP A 84 32.67 4.47 8.54
CA ASP A 84 32.35 5.77 7.91
C ASP A 84 31.45 6.67 8.80
N VAL A 85 30.99 6.18 9.95
CA VAL A 85 30.10 6.90 10.88
C VAL A 85 30.77 7.05 12.24
N ASP A 86 30.94 8.30 12.65
CA ASP A 86 31.54 8.65 13.93
C ASP A 86 30.48 8.79 15.04
N VAL A 87 29.33 9.42 14.72
CA VAL A 87 28.22 9.63 15.66
C VAL A 87 26.87 9.36 14.97
N ILE A 88 25.97 8.74 15.70
CA ILE A 88 24.61 8.47 15.26
C ILE A 88 23.67 9.49 15.94
N VAL A 89 22.87 10.18 15.15
CA VAL A 89 21.75 11.00 15.65
C VAL A 89 20.46 10.24 15.39
N ASP A 90 19.89 9.67 16.44
CA ASP A 90 18.59 9.02 16.39
C ASP A 90 17.48 10.04 16.61
N ILE A 91 16.54 10.12 15.65
CA ILE A 91 15.41 11.06 15.71
C ILE A 91 14.16 10.32 16.13
N ALA A 92 13.70 10.57 17.35
CA ALA A 92 12.52 10.00 17.91
C ALA A 92 11.35 11.01 17.94
N ASP A 93 10.14 10.55 17.68
CA ASP A 93 8.92 11.34 17.87
C ASP A 93 8.55 11.34 19.36
N ALA A 94 8.72 12.47 20.03
CA ALA A 94 8.39 12.65 21.44
C ALA A 94 6.91 12.38 21.76
N SER A 95 6.03 12.58 20.80
CA SER A 95 4.60 12.33 20.97
C SER A 95 4.21 10.86 20.91
N ALA A 96 5.14 10.00 20.45
CA ALA A 96 4.97 8.55 20.32
C ALA A 96 6.27 7.84 20.79
N LEU A 97 6.74 8.18 21.97
CA LEU A 97 8.07 7.80 22.52
C LEU A 97 8.23 6.28 22.60
N GLU A 98 7.24 5.57 23.13
CA GLU A 98 7.24 4.11 23.27
C GLU A 98 7.67 3.37 21.99
N ARG A 99 7.14 3.79 20.88
CA ARG A 99 7.43 3.19 19.57
C ARG A 99 8.83 3.49 19.07
N ASN A 100 9.33 4.68 19.35
CA ASN A 100 10.63 5.12 18.84
C ASN A 100 11.80 4.55 19.65
N LEU A 101 11.62 4.32 20.95
CA LEU A 101 12.65 3.82 21.84
C LEU A 101 13.14 2.40 21.45
N TYR A 102 12.35 1.61 20.74
CA TYR A 102 12.80 0.28 20.29
C TYR A 102 14.02 0.34 19.35
N LEU A 103 14.01 1.27 18.41
CA LEU A 103 15.18 1.53 17.54
C LEU A 103 16.33 2.13 18.35
N THR A 104 16.03 3.08 19.24
CA THR A 104 17.03 3.70 20.13
C THR A 104 17.80 2.65 20.93
N LEU A 105 17.12 1.69 21.57
CA LEU A 105 17.75 0.60 22.31
C LEU A 105 18.66 -0.26 21.42
N GLN A 106 18.25 -0.57 20.19
CA GLN A 106 19.08 -1.33 19.26
C GLN A 106 20.32 -0.56 18.81
N LEU A 107 20.24 0.77 18.72
CA LEU A 107 21.39 1.62 18.40
C LEU A 107 22.37 1.70 19.59
N ILE A 108 21.86 1.79 20.81
CA ILE A 108 22.69 1.76 22.04
C ILE A 108 23.43 0.43 22.16
N GLU A 109 22.74 -0.70 21.94
CA GLU A 109 23.35 -2.04 21.95
C GLU A 109 24.51 -2.20 20.96
N LEU A 110 24.49 -1.41 19.89
CA LEU A 110 25.55 -1.43 18.88
C LEU A 110 26.89 -0.87 19.40
N GLY A 111 26.87 -0.10 20.49
CA GLY A 111 28.05 0.44 21.15
C GLY A 111 28.75 1.57 20.41
N LYS A 112 28.11 2.22 19.44
CA LYS A 112 28.60 3.47 18.84
C LYS A 112 28.01 4.68 19.55
N PRO A 113 28.70 5.86 19.51
CA PRO A 113 28.15 7.09 20.06
C PRO A 113 26.81 7.43 19.49
N VAL A 114 25.76 7.50 20.33
CA VAL A 114 24.38 7.82 19.96
C VAL A 114 23.92 9.07 20.70
N VAL A 115 23.29 10.00 19.98
CA VAL A 115 22.59 11.16 20.56
C VAL A 115 21.13 11.06 20.16
N LEU A 116 20.21 11.05 21.12
CA LEU A 116 18.77 11.02 20.88
C LEU A 116 18.23 12.43 20.67
N ALA A 117 17.78 12.74 19.47
CA ALA A 117 17.04 13.96 19.14
C ALA A 117 15.53 13.73 19.33
N LEU A 118 15.00 14.18 20.45
CA LEU A 118 13.60 14.04 20.80
C LEU A 118 12.78 15.13 20.08
N ASN A 119 12.30 14.80 18.88
CA ASN A 119 11.61 15.74 17.99
C ASN A 119 10.11 15.85 18.28
N MET A 120 9.46 16.83 17.67
CA MET A 120 8.02 17.11 17.85
C MET A 120 7.64 17.56 19.27
N MET A 121 8.55 18.17 20.01
CA MET A 121 8.29 18.74 21.35
C MET A 121 7.18 19.79 21.34
N ASP A 122 6.97 20.47 20.21
CA ASP A 122 5.84 21.37 20.02
C ASP A 122 4.47 20.67 20.07
N ILE A 123 4.42 19.39 19.66
CA ILE A 123 3.19 18.57 19.75
C ILE A 123 3.01 18.08 21.18
N VAL A 124 4.06 17.74 21.87
CA VAL A 124 4.04 17.34 23.29
C VAL A 124 3.49 18.50 24.15
N GLU A 125 4.01 19.73 23.94
CA GLU A 125 3.53 20.96 24.58
C GLU A 125 2.05 21.21 24.27
N GLU A 126 1.63 21.12 23.00
CA GLU A 126 0.24 21.31 22.55
C GLU A 126 -0.73 20.29 23.17
N ARG A 127 -0.25 19.09 23.48
CA ARG A 127 -1.04 18.00 24.11
C ARG A 127 -1.08 18.09 25.62
N GLY A 128 -0.30 18.96 26.24
CA GLY A 128 -0.16 19.04 27.69
C GLY A 128 0.50 17.79 28.31
N MET A 129 1.28 17.06 27.49
CA MET A 129 2.14 15.98 27.96
C MET A 129 3.43 16.59 28.50
N GLU A 130 4.00 15.97 29.49
CA GLU A 130 5.29 16.35 30.07
C GLU A 130 6.21 15.14 30.08
N ILE A 131 7.46 15.33 29.60
CA ILE A 131 8.48 14.31 29.57
C ILE A 131 9.58 14.73 30.53
N ASP A 132 9.94 13.85 31.46
CA ASP A 132 11.06 14.10 32.37
C ASP A 132 12.40 14.00 31.60
N MET A 133 12.92 15.18 31.26
CA MET A 133 14.17 15.35 30.53
C MET A 133 15.43 15.07 31.37
N HIS A 134 15.30 14.82 32.66
CA HIS A 134 16.38 14.37 33.51
C HIS A 134 16.42 12.86 33.62
N ARG A 135 15.27 12.25 33.80
CA ARG A 135 15.14 10.79 33.97
C ARG A 135 15.42 10.01 32.70
N LEU A 136 14.93 10.50 31.53
CA LEU A 136 15.08 9.79 30.26
C LEU A 136 16.55 9.57 29.85
N PRO A 137 17.44 10.57 29.90
CA PRO A 137 18.89 10.36 29.65
C PRO A 137 19.55 9.39 30.63
N GLU A 138 19.16 9.45 31.92
CA GLU A 138 19.67 8.52 32.95
C GLU A 138 19.32 7.06 32.61
N MET A 139 18.07 6.78 32.26
CA MET A 139 17.63 5.43 31.95
C MET A 139 18.21 4.88 30.65
N LEU A 140 18.46 5.74 29.67
CA LEU A 140 19.00 5.33 28.37
C LEU A 140 20.55 5.33 28.34
N GLY A 141 21.23 6.02 29.28
CA GLY A 141 22.69 6.16 29.27
C GLY A 141 23.25 6.96 28.09
N ILE A 142 22.44 7.76 27.42
CA ILE A 142 22.82 8.57 26.24
C ILE A 142 22.30 10.00 26.34
N PRO A 143 22.96 10.98 25.68
CA PRO A 143 22.44 12.34 25.60
C PRO A 143 21.10 12.40 24.90
N VAL A 144 20.11 13.08 25.50
CA VAL A 144 18.79 13.34 24.94
C VAL A 144 18.58 14.83 24.77
N VAL A 145 18.29 15.27 23.55
CA VAL A 145 18.10 16.69 23.24
C VAL A 145 16.69 16.94 22.73
N PRO A 146 15.88 17.76 23.43
CA PRO A 146 14.55 18.13 22.96
C PRO A 146 14.64 19.09 21.77
N VAL A 147 13.99 18.73 20.65
CA VAL A 147 14.00 19.53 19.44
C VAL A 147 12.60 19.69 18.86
N SER A 148 12.40 20.76 18.09
CA SER A 148 11.27 20.91 17.19
C SER A 148 11.79 21.35 15.82
N ALA A 149 11.93 20.42 14.91
CA ALA A 149 12.38 20.69 13.54
C ALA A 149 11.50 21.70 12.83
N ARG A 150 10.18 21.66 13.07
CA ARG A 150 9.19 22.59 12.51
C ARG A 150 9.36 24.01 13.01
N LYS A 151 9.56 24.21 14.32
CA LYS A 151 9.76 25.52 14.96
C LYS A 151 11.23 25.93 15.00
N LYS A 152 12.16 25.10 14.51
CA LYS A 152 13.60 25.29 14.53
C LYS A 152 14.15 25.57 15.95
N ARG A 153 13.63 24.88 16.96
CA ARG A 153 14.11 24.97 18.35
C ARG A 153 15.01 23.80 18.69
N GLY A 154 16.02 24.03 19.53
CA GLY A 154 16.94 22.99 20.01
C GLY A 154 17.99 22.53 19.01
N LEU A 155 18.04 23.10 17.79
CA LEU A 155 18.95 22.65 16.73
C LEU A 155 20.44 22.86 17.09
N ASP A 156 20.79 24.02 17.65
CA ASP A 156 22.17 24.33 18.06
C ASP A 156 22.61 23.47 19.24
N VAL A 157 21.69 23.17 20.18
CA VAL A 157 21.95 22.29 21.32
C VAL A 157 22.23 20.86 20.86
N LEU A 158 21.50 20.37 19.86
CA LEU A 158 21.73 19.05 19.29
C LEU A 158 23.13 18.94 18.66
N MET A 159 23.54 19.92 17.86
CA MET A 159 24.89 19.89 17.26
C MET A 159 26.01 20.06 18.32
N HIS A 160 25.74 20.79 19.39
CA HIS A 160 26.65 20.89 20.51
C HIS A 160 26.84 19.52 21.23
N ALA A 161 25.73 18.83 21.50
CA ALA A 161 25.77 17.50 22.10
C ALA A 161 26.53 16.49 21.22
N VAL A 162 26.30 16.52 19.90
CA VAL A 162 27.00 15.66 18.92
C VAL A 162 28.49 15.95 18.90
N ALA A 163 28.90 17.23 18.93
CA ALA A 163 30.33 17.62 18.94
C ALA A 163 31.07 17.16 20.21
N HIS A 164 30.39 17.24 21.35
CA HIS A 164 31.01 16.81 22.62
C HIS A 164 31.05 15.30 22.79
N HIS A 165 30.00 14.60 22.34
CA HIS A 165 29.94 13.15 22.48
C HIS A 165 30.90 12.39 21.55
N HIS A 166 31.47 13.06 20.55
CA HIS A 166 32.52 12.50 19.69
C HIS A 166 33.92 12.50 20.36
N HIS A 167 34.17 13.39 21.31
CA HIS A 167 35.47 13.54 21.94
C HIS A 167 35.72 12.67 23.20
N ASP A 168 34.69 11.98 23.69
CA ASP A 168 34.76 11.19 24.93
C ASP A 168 35.30 9.76 24.73
N GLU A 169 36.30 9.55 23.85
CA GLU A 169 36.98 8.26 23.73
C GLU A 169 37.82 7.91 25.01
N ASP A 170 38.04 8.87 25.95
CA ASP A 170 38.84 8.68 27.15
C ASP A 170 38.08 8.79 28.49
N ASN A 171 36.76 8.94 28.48
CA ASN A 171 35.96 8.99 29.70
C ASN A 171 35.17 7.70 29.91
N GLU A 172 35.56 7.02 30.99
CA GLU A 172 34.72 6.06 31.70
C GLU A 172 33.27 6.58 31.73
N THR A 173 32.34 5.79 31.24
CA THR A 173 30.91 6.02 31.34
C THR A 173 30.58 6.56 32.71
N VAL A 174 30.05 7.78 32.82
CA VAL A 174 29.58 8.31 34.10
C VAL A 174 28.35 7.50 34.49
N VAL A 175 28.60 6.42 35.19
CA VAL A 175 27.61 5.60 35.84
C VAL A 175 27.16 6.37 37.06
N LEU A 176 26.00 6.99 37.04
CA LEU A 176 25.34 7.43 38.25
C LEU A 176 24.83 6.19 38.99
N VAL A 177 25.64 5.73 39.91
CA VAL A 177 25.28 4.65 40.83
C VAL A 177 24.19 5.16 41.75
N HIS A 178 22.97 4.70 41.61
CA HIS A 178 21.97 4.77 42.62
C HIS A 178 22.10 3.53 43.53
N ASP A 179 22.55 3.76 44.76
CA ASP A 179 22.49 2.79 45.87
C ASP A 179 20.99 2.46 46.14
N HIS A 180 20.57 1.29 45.78
CA HIS A 180 19.40 0.63 46.37
C HIS A 180 19.89 -0.39 47.40
N ASP A 181 20.11 0.08 48.62
CA ASP A 181 20.08 -0.80 49.79
C ASP A 181 18.65 -1.36 49.92
N ASP A 182 18.57 -2.63 49.84
CA ASP A 182 17.70 -3.60 50.52
C ASP A 182 17.23 -4.71 49.60
N LEU A 183 17.86 -5.84 49.79
CA LEU A 183 17.32 -7.19 49.95
C LEU A 183 18.36 -8.24 49.50
N GLU A 184 19.05 -8.76 50.52
CA GLU A 184 19.87 -9.97 50.36
C GLU A 184 19.02 -11.18 50.02
N GLU A 185 19.25 -11.79 48.87
CA GLU A 185 19.16 -13.23 48.71
C GLU A 185 20.29 -13.76 47.83
N GLN A 186 21.03 -14.68 48.40
CA GLN A 186 22.24 -15.28 47.87
C GLN A 186 22.00 -16.07 46.60
N SER A 187 22.51 -15.63 45.49
CA SER A 187 22.86 -16.46 44.35
C SER A 187 24.31 -16.21 43.93
N THR A 188 25.07 -17.31 43.87
CA THR A 188 26.52 -17.39 43.67
C THR A 188 26.89 -17.27 42.17
N HIS A 189 26.63 -16.17 41.53
CA HIS A 189 27.27 -15.69 40.31
C HIS A 189 27.03 -14.19 40.19
N GLN A 190 27.91 -13.37 40.74
CA GLN A 190 27.91 -11.93 40.53
C GLN A 190 28.50 -11.64 39.14
N HIS A 191 27.69 -11.48 38.13
CA HIS A 191 28.03 -10.71 36.96
C HIS A 191 27.33 -9.35 37.08
N ASP A 192 28.11 -8.32 37.43
CA ASP A 192 27.60 -6.96 37.61
C ASP A 192 27.52 -6.26 36.23
N HIS A 193 26.53 -6.63 35.42
CA HIS A 193 26.32 -6.08 34.08
C HIS A 193 25.58 -4.72 34.10
N HIS A 194 24.96 -4.35 35.23
CA HIS A 194 24.19 -3.11 35.36
C HIS A 194 25.05 -1.83 35.28
N ALA A 195 26.35 -1.92 35.53
CA ALA A 195 27.27 -0.79 35.43
C ALA A 195 27.78 -0.53 34.00
N GLU A 196 27.56 -1.48 33.06
CA GLU A 196 28.19 -1.45 31.75
C GLU A 196 27.16 -1.24 30.61
N TYR A 197 25.89 -1.60 30.82
CA TYR A 197 24.86 -1.55 29.76
C TYR A 197 23.56 -0.88 30.23
N ALA A 198 22.97 -0.06 29.35
CA ALA A 198 21.69 0.60 29.62
C ALA A 198 20.54 -0.40 29.84
N MET A 199 20.58 -1.57 29.21
CA MET A 199 19.63 -2.66 29.36
C MET A 199 20.34 -3.98 29.62
N VAL A 200 19.90 -4.69 30.65
CA VAL A 200 20.33 -6.05 31.01
C VAL A 200 19.16 -7.00 30.84
N TYR A 201 19.40 -8.11 30.13
CA TYR A 201 18.41 -9.14 29.94
C TYR A 201 18.32 -10.09 31.15
N SER A 202 17.34 -10.98 31.13
CA SER A 202 17.25 -12.03 32.16
C SER A 202 18.51 -12.90 32.19
N ASP A 203 18.88 -13.43 33.35
CA ASP A 203 20.07 -14.25 33.56
C ASP A 203 20.23 -15.35 32.51
N LEU A 204 19.12 -15.99 32.10
CA LEU A 204 19.15 -17.02 31.08
C LEU A 204 19.63 -16.51 29.71
N ILE A 205 19.30 -15.28 29.36
CA ILE A 205 19.70 -14.65 28.10
C ILE A 205 21.12 -14.12 28.20
N GLU A 206 21.49 -13.49 29.35
CA GLU A 206 22.85 -12.99 29.62
C GLU A 206 23.87 -14.11 29.60
N ASP A 207 23.61 -15.25 30.29
CA ASP A 207 24.49 -16.41 30.27
C ASP A 207 24.78 -16.92 28.86
N LYS A 208 23.74 -16.86 27.97
CA LYS A 208 23.90 -17.27 26.58
C LYS A 208 24.64 -16.21 25.74
N ILE A 209 24.44 -14.92 26.01
CA ILE A 209 25.18 -13.83 25.38
C ILE A 209 26.67 -13.98 25.70
N ASP A 210 27.02 -14.24 26.97
CA ASP A 210 28.37 -14.41 27.42
C ASP A 210 29.04 -15.63 26.77
N ALA A 211 28.35 -16.76 26.74
CA ALA A 211 28.86 -17.97 26.09
C ALA A 211 29.12 -17.77 24.58
N VAL A 212 28.23 -17.07 23.86
CA VAL A 212 28.42 -16.75 22.44
C VAL A 212 29.52 -15.71 22.26
N THR A 213 29.59 -14.70 23.13
CA THR A 213 30.64 -13.65 23.13
C THR A 213 32.01 -14.25 23.31
N ASP A 214 32.17 -15.17 24.26
CA ASP A 214 33.48 -15.84 24.51
C ASP A 214 33.92 -16.68 23.30
N GLU A 215 32.99 -17.30 22.62
CA GLU A 215 33.33 -18.05 21.42
C GLU A 215 33.64 -17.13 20.22
N LEU A 216 32.91 -16.02 20.07
CA LEU A 216 33.22 -14.98 19.08
C LEU A 216 34.61 -14.37 19.28
N LYS A 217 34.98 -14.06 20.52
CA LYS A 217 36.33 -13.54 20.86
C LYS A 217 37.44 -14.51 20.46
N LYS A 218 37.20 -15.82 20.58
CA LYS A 218 38.17 -16.87 20.18
C LYS A 218 38.30 -16.99 18.67
N GLN A 219 37.16 -16.98 17.95
CA GLN A 219 37.15 -17.22 16.51
C GLN A 219 37.42 -15.95 15.68
N TYR A 220 37.01 -14.78 16.17
CA TYR A 220 37.07 -13.49 15.47
C TYR A 220 37.66 -12.39 16.40
N PRO A 221 38.97 -12.40 16.70
CA PRO A 221 39.57 -11.49 17.68
C PRO A 221 39.53 -10.00 17.30
N ASP A 222 39.37 -9.69 16.01
CA ASP A 222 39.30 -8.32 15.50
C ASP A 222 37.86 -7.80 15.37
N LEU A 223 36.86 -8.57 15.84
CA LEU A 223 35.47 -8.18 15.76
C LEU A 223 35.15 -7.13 16.81
N GLN A 224 34.52 -6.03 16.40
CA GLN A 224 33.97 -5.02 17.30
C GLN A 224 32.56 -5.42 17.74
N ASN A 225 32.13 -4.92 18.93
CA ASN A 225 30.76 -5.07 19.43
C ASN A 225 30.29 -6.53 19.56
N TYR A 226 31.08 -7.36 20.27
CA TYR A 226 30.79 -8.79 20.48
C TYR A 226 29.38 -9.06 21.01
N ARG A 227 28.90 -8.25 22.00
CA ARG A 227 27.61 -8.39 22.62
C ARG A 227 26.48 -8.27 21.58
N TRP A 228 26.54 -7.27 20.69
CA TRP A 228 25.57 -7.08 19.64
C TRP A 228 25.55 -8.28 18.66
N HIS A 229 26.72 -8.78 18.28
CA HIS A 229 26.82 -9.95 17.39
C HIS A 229 26.26 -11.21 18.08
N ALA A 230 26.52 -11.36 19.39
CA ALA A 230 25.97 -12.47 20.18
C ALA A 230 24.42 -12.40 20.22
N LEU A 231 23.84 -11.23 20.48
CA LEU A 231 22.39 -11.01 20.43
C LEU A 231 21.82 -11.40 19.07
N LYS A 232 22.43 -10.95 17.96
CA LYS A 232 21.98 -11.27 16.60
C LYS A 232 22.08 -12.76 16.26
N LEU A 233 23.08 -13.45 16.79
CA LEU A 233 23.18 -14.92 16.64
C LEU A 233 22.09 -15.64 17.45
N LEU A 234 21.75 -15.19 18.65
CA LEU A 234 20.64 -15.71 19.46
C LEU A 234 19.26 -15.45 18.79
N GLU A 235 19.10 -14.30 18.14
CA GLU A 235 17.93 -13.97 17.32
C GLU A 235 17.87 -14.80 16.01
N ARG A 236 18.95 -15.48 15.65
CA ARG A 236 19.13 -16.19 14.37
C ARG A 236 19.06 -15.29 13.15
N ASP A 237 19.70 -14.12 13.21
CA ASP A 237 19.83 -13.24 12.06
C ASP A 237 20.61 -13.94 10.94
N ALA A 238 19.98 -14.08 9.77
CA ALA A 238 20.51 -14.89 8.67
C ALA A 238 21.82 -14.33 8.09
N ASP A 239 21.95 -12.99 8.03
CA ASP A 239 23.15 -12.33 7.48
C ASP A 239 24.33 -12.47 8.45
N ILE A 240 24.10 -12.30 9.75
CA ILE A 240 25.15 -12.45 10.78
C ILE A 240 25.57 -13.90 10.92
N MET A 241 24.62 -14.86 10.91
CA MET A 241 24.95 -16.29 10.91
C MET A 241 25.77 -16.72 9.69
N ALA A 242 25.52 -16.14 8.52
CA ALA A 242 26.28 -16.42 7.32
C ALA A 242 27.70 -15.81 7.35
N ARG A 243 27.84 -14.61 7.97
CA ARG A 243 29.12 -13.89 8.03
C ARG A 243 30.01 -14.38 9.17
N TYR A 244 29.43 -14.72 10.33
CA TYR A 244 30.13 -15.15 11.55
C TYR A 244 29.53 -16.47 12.06
N PRO A 245 29.76 -17.60 11.38
CA PRO A 245 29.21 -18.88 11.78
C PRO A 245 29.86 -19.36 13.10
N VAL A 246 29.04 -19.51 14.15
CA VAL A 246 29.43 -20.06 15.46
C VAL A 246 28.67 -21.36 15.69
N HIS A 247 29.35 -22.38 16.13
CA HIS A 247 28.76 -23.70 16.37
C HIS A 247 28.67 -24.01 17.87
N LEU A 248 27.59 -23.57 18.51
CA LEU A 248 27.23 -23.82 19.89
C LEU A 248 25.84 -24.43 20.00
N PRO A 249 25.66 -25.73 19.72
CA PRO A 249 24.32 -26.36 19.65
C PRO A 249 23.55 -26.33 20.98
N GLU A 250 24.25 -26.25 22.12
CA GLU A 250 23.63 -26.17 23.44
C GLU A 250 23.09 -24.76 23.76
N VAL A 251 23.67 -23.73 23.16
CA VAL A 251 23.31 -22.31 23.39
C VAL A 251 22.37 -21.82 22.28
N LEU A 252 22.66 -22.17 21.03
CA LEU A 252 21.88 -21.81 19.84
C LEU A 252 20.85 -22.92 19.49
N ASP A 253 20.21 -23.52 20.50
CA ASP A 253 19.23 -24.59 20.38
C ASP A 253 17.95 -24.15 19.66
N ARG A 254 17.48 -22.94 19.95
CA ARG A 254 16.29 -22.31 19.35
C ARG A 254 16.54 -20.83 19.01
N SER A 255 15.56 -20.16 18.39
CA SER A 255 15.57 -18.69 18.27
C SER A 255 15.07 -18.06 19.57
N TYR A 256 15.83 -17.11 20.10
CA TYR A 256 15.50 -16.30 21.28
C TYR A 256 14.93 -14.92 20.90
N GLU A 257 14.67 -14.68 19.62
CA GLU A 257 14.16 -13.41 19.09
C GLU A 257 12.95 -12.89 19.86
N LYS A 258 11.95 -13.75 20.13
CA LYS A 258 10.75 -13.34 20.85
C LYS A 258 11.02 -12.98 22.30
N ASP A 259 11.87 -13.72 22.96
CA ASP A 259 12.22 -13.48 24.37
C ASP A 259 12.97 -12.16 24.52
N ILE A 260 13.91 -11.88 23.59
CA ILE A 260 14.67 -10.62 23.53
C ILE A 260 13.74 -9.43 23.19
N ILE A 261 12.86 -9.57 22.21
CA ILE A 261 11.89 -8.52 21.84
C ILE A 261 10.98 -8.20 23.02
N ASN A 262 10.41 -9.20 23.69
CA ASN A 262 9.51 -8.97 24.82
C ASN A 262 10.21 -8.20 25.95
N GLN A 263 11.42 -8.59 26.34
CA GLN A 263 12.16 -7.91 27.39
C GLN A 263 12.54 -6.46 27.00
N LYS A 264 12.80 -6.19 25.71
CA LYS A 264 12.95 -4.80 25.25
C LYS A 264 11.69 -3.99 25.44
N TYR A 265 10.51 -4.56 25.12
CA TYR A 265 9.25 -3.86 25.32
C TYR A 265 8.92 -3.67 26.80
N ASP A 266 9.20 -4.66 27.65
CA ASP A 266 9.03 -4.54 29.11
C ASP A 266 9.89 -3.38 29.65
N PHE A 267 11.13 -3.26 29.21
CA PHE A 267 12.02 -2.14 29.60
C PHE A 267 11.54 -0.80 29.03
N ILE A 268 11.04 -0.75 27.80
CA ILE A 268 10.43 0.47 27.22
C ILE A 268 9.20 0.89 28.04
N GLU A 269 8.35 -0.06 28.45
CA GLU A 269 7.18 0.23 29.28
C GLU A 269 7.59 0.82 30.64
N GLU A 270 8.66 0.31 31.24
CA GLU A 270 9.27 0.86 32.45
C GLU A 270 9.72 2.31 32.25
N ILE A 271 10.52 2.59 31.19
CA ILE A 271 10.94 3.95 30.85
C ILE A 271 9.75 4.88 30.69
N ILE A 272 8.72 4.46 29.94
CA ILE A 272 7.52 5.25 29.68
C ILE A 272 6.78 5.56 30.99
N SER A 273 6.68 4.59 31.88
CA SER A 273 5.97 4.75 33.14
C SER A 273 6.64 5.77 34.09
N GLU A 274 7.98 5.84 34.04
CA GLU A 274 8.76 6.76 34.87
C GLU A 274 8.92 8.17 34.27
N VAL A 275 8.99 8.25 32.94
CA VAL A 275 9.35 9.47 32.23
C VAL A 275 8.13 10.30 31.78
N LEU A 276 6.97 9.66 31.49
CA LEU A 276 5.79 10.38 31.03
C LEU A 276 4.89 10.81 32.20
N ILE A 277 4.83 12.11 32.43
CA ILE A 277 3.93 12.76 33.38
C ILE A 277 2.68 13.18 32.63
N ASN A 278 1.47 12.91 33.15
CA ASN A 278 0.16 13.28 32.56
C ASN A 278 -0.30 12.57 31.27
N LYS A 279 -0.12 11.25 31.17
CA LYS A 279 -0.60 10.43 30.03
C LYS A 279 -2.15 10.37 29.87
N GLU A 280 -2.93 10.64 30.91
CA GLU A 280 -4.27 10.06 31.08
C GLU A 280 -5.46 10.74 30.38
N ALA A 281 -5.46 12.04 30.11
CA ALA A 281 -6.72 12.71 29.77
C ALA A 281 -7.17 12.59 28.28
N LYS A 282 -6.27 12.41 27.32
CA LYS A 282 -6.58 12.37 25.89
C LYS A 282 -6.56 10.96 25.31
N ALA A 283 -5.78 10.06 25.88
CA ALA A 283 -5.71 8.65 25.51
C ALA A 283 -7.05 7.93 25.72
N GLU A 284 -7.78 8.21 26.82
CA GLU A 284 -9.06 7.56 27.14
C GLU A 284 -10.14 7.68 26.05
N ARG A 285 -10.21 8.79 25.31
CA ARG A 285 -11.21 8.94 24.22
C ARG A 285 -10.81 8.15 22.98
N THR A 286 -9.53 8.16 22.64
CA THR A 286 -8.97 7.38 21.53
C THR A 286 -9.15 5.90 21.80
N ASP A 287 -8.83 5.44 23.01
CA ASP A 287 -8.95 4.04 23.42
C ASP A 287 -10.40 3.54 23.38
N LYS A 288 -11.37 4.37 23.78
CA LYS A 288 -12.81 4.01 23.68
C LYS A 288 -13.28 3.88 22.24
N VAL A 289 -12.80 4.74 21.33
CA VAL A 289 -13.10 4.67 19.90
C VAL A 289 -12.40 3.47 19.29
N ASP A 290 -11.13 3.25 19.61
CA ASP A 290 -10.36 2.11 19.13
C ASP A 290 -10.91 0.78 19.64
N ALA A 291 -11.38 0.71 20.89
CA ALA A 291 -12.05 -0.48 21.43
C ALA A 291 -13.25 -0.94 20.57
N LEU A 292 -13.96 -0.01 19.92
CA LEU A 292 -15.03 -0.33 18.99
C LEU A 292 -14.50 -0.64 17.59
N LEU A 293 -13.62 0.22 17.06
CA LEU A 293 -13.16 0.14 15.66
C LEU A 293 -12.18 -1.01 15.41
N THR A 294 -11.39 -1.39 16.42
CA THR A 294 -10.45 -2.52 16.34
C THR A 294 -11.01 -3.83 16.89
N HIS A 295 -12.26 -3.82 17.34
CA HIS A 295 -12.89 -5.03 17.91
C HIS A 295 -13.03 -6.12 16.85
N PRO A 296 -12.59 -7.36 17.10
CA PRO A 296 -12.58 -8.44 16.11
C PRO A 296 -13.95 -8.74 15.48
N LEU A 297 -15.05 -8.51 16.24
CA LEU A 297 -16.40 -8.78 15.77
C LEU A 297 -17.11 -7.52 15.23
N TRP A 298 -16.94 -6.36 15.90
CA TRP A 298 -17.65 -5.12 15.54
C TRP A 298 -16.87 -4.26 14.53
N GLY A 299 -15.55 -4.40 14.46
CA GLY A 299 -14.72 -3.62 13.54
C GLY A 299 -15.11 -3.85 12.07
N VAL A 300 -15.44 -5.10 11.67
CA VAL A 300 -15.84 -5.41 10.29
C VAL A 300 -17.20 -4.79 9.92
N PRO A 301 -18.30 -4.94 10.70
CA PRO A 301 -19.56 -4.25 10.42
C PRO A 301 -19.46 -2.72 10.37
N VAL A 302 -18.73 -2.10 11.30
CA VAL A 302 -18.51 -0.65 11.30
C VAL A 302 -17.78 -0.22 10.04
N PHE A 303 -16.73 -0.94 9.67
CA PHE A 303 -15.99 -0.70 8.45
C PHE A 303 -16.89 -0.81 7.20
N LEU A 304 -17.70 -1.87 7.09
CA LEU A 304 -18.64 -2.01 5.97
C LEU A 304 -19.65 -0.86 5.92
N GLY A 305 -20.10 -0.36 7.08
CA GLY A 305 -20.97 0.80 7.18
C GLY A 305 -20.30 2.08 6.67
N VAL A 306 -19.05 2.34 7.07
CA VAL A 306 -18.27 3.50 6.61
C VAL A 306 -18.06 3.42 5.08
N MET A 307 -17.73 2.24 4.56
CA MET A 307 -17.52 2.07 3.12
C MET A 307 -18.82 2.18 2.32
N ALA A 308 -19.94 1.66 2.86
CA ALA A 308 -21.25 1.86 2.25
C ALA A 308 -21.60 3.35 2.15
N LEU A 309 -21.28 4.13 3.20
CA LEU A 309 -21.44 5.59 3.18
C LEU A 309 -20.56 6.25 2.12
N VAL A 310 -19.28 5.87 2.02
CA VAL A 310 -18.36 6.39 1.01
C VAL A 310 -18.88 6.12 -0.40
N PHE A 311 -19.31 4.88 -0.68
CA PHE A 311 -19.87 4.54 -1.98
C PHE A 311 -21.20 5.25 -2.26
N ALA A 312 -22.09 5.34 -1.26
CA ALA A 312 -23.34 6.08 -1.41
C ALA A 312 -23.09 7.55 -1.76
N LEU A 313 -22.17 8.21 -1.06
CA LEU A 313 -21.78 9.60 -1.37
C LEU A 313 -21.16 9.71 -2.77
N THR A 314 -20.27 8.79 -3.12
CA THR A 314 -19.58 8.78 -4.42
C THR A 314 -20.58 8.67 -5.58
N PHE A 315 -21.53 7.75 -5.51
CA PHE A 315 -22.50 7.56 -6.59
C PHE A 315 -23.60 8.61 -6.55
N THR A 316 -24.15 8.98 -5.38
CA THR A 316 -25.23 9.98 -5.32
C THR A 316 -24.75 11.36 -5.78
N ILE A 317 -23.62 11.82 -5.24
CA ILE A 317 -23.07 13.15 -5.57
C ILE A 317 -22.41 13.10 -6.96
N GLY A 318 -21.60 12.08 -7.23
CA GLY A 318 -20.88 11.93 -8.48
C GLY A 318 -21.81 11.80 -9.69
N ASP A 319 -22.83 10.92 -9.60
CA ASP A 319 -23.82 10.75 -10.66
C ASP A 319 -24.74 11.97 -10.80
N GLY A 320 -25.03 12.67 -9.68
CA GLY A 320 -25.73 13.95 -9.71
C GLY A 320 -24.97 15.03 -10.48
N ILE A 321 -23.65 15.16 -10.25
CA ILE A 321 -22.79 16.11 -10.99
C ILE A 321 -22.66 15.68 -12.46
N LYS A 322 -22.51 14.37 -12.71
CA LYS A 322 -22.44 13.79 -14.04
C LYS A 322 -23.67 14.15 -14.87
N GLY A 323 -24.88 13.85 -14.39
CA GLY A 323 -26.14 14.07 -15.10
C GLY A 323 -26.51 15.56 -15.22
N ALA A 324 -26.19 16.38 -14.20
CA ALA A 324 -26.54 17.81 -14.23
C ALA A 324 -25.60 18.69 -15.07
N PHE A 325 -24.31 18.33 -15.15
CA PHE A 325 -23.31 19.20 -15.79
C PHE A 325 -22.51 18.51 -16.89
N VAL A 326 -22.01 17.29 -16.66
CA VAL A 326 -21.04 16.67 -17.57
C VAL A 326 -21.71 16.13 -18.83
N GLU A 327 -22.80 15.37 -18.69
CA GLU A 327 -23.54 14.81 -19.84
C GLU A 327 -24.13 15.91 -20.73
N PRO A 328 -24.83 16.94 -20.22
CA PRO A 328 -25.32 18.02 -21.04
C PRO A 328 -24.19 18.82 -21.74
N ALA A 329 -23.06 18.99 -21.08
CA ALA A 329 -21.89 19.66 -21.69
C ALA A 329 -21.30 18.84 -22.85
N ILE A 330 -21.21 17.51 -22.68
CA ILE A 330 -20.73 16.61 -23.74
C ILE A 330 -21.72 16.61 -24.93
N GLU A 331 -23.01 16.54 -24.67
CA GLU A 331 -24.08 16.60 -25.73
C GLU A 331 -24.02 17.93 -26.47
N TRP A 332 -23.90 19.04 -25.75
CA TRP A 332 -23.80 20.36 -26.38
C TRP A 332 -22.52 20.48 -27.23
N CYS A 333 -21.36 20.03 -26.75
CA CYS A 333 -20.12 20.02 -27.52
C CYS A 333 -20.23 19.08 -28.74
N SER A 334 -20.75 17.87 -28.56
CA SER A 334 -20.95 16.90 -29.64
C SER A 334 -21.88 17.45 -30.73
N GLY A 335 -23.03 18.03 -30.35
CA GLY A 335 -23.96 18.67 -31.29
C GLY A 335 -23.31 19.87 -32.00
N GLY A 336 -22.55 20.68 -31.32
CA GLY A 336 -21.82 21.80 -31.93
C GLY A 336 -20.75 21.35 -32.94
N ILE A 337 -19.99 20.30 -32.61
CA ILE A 337 -19.02 19.70 -33.52
C ILE A 337 -19.72 19.08 -34.73
N LEU A 338 -20.81 18.33 -34.53
CA LEU A 338 -21.60 17.72 -35.60
C LEU A 338 -22.12 18.79 -36.57
N ASN A 339 -22.73 19.87 -36.06
CA ASN A 339 -23.24 20.96 -36.88
C ASN A 339 -22.11 21.66 -37.66
N CYS A 340 -20.93 21.80 -37.08
CA CYS A 340 -19.78 22.36 -37.75
C CYS A 340 -19.25 21.46 -38.86
N LEU A 341 -19.17 20.16 -38.63
CA LEU A 341 -18.68 19.19 -39.61
C LEU A 341 -19.66 19.03 -40.77
N THR A 342 -20.96 19.04 -40.51
CA THR A 342 -22.03 19.01 -41.57
C THR A 342 -22.04 20.29 -42.36
N ALA A 343 -21.84 21.48 -41.77
CA ALA A 343 -21.74 22.74 -42.47
C ALA A 343 -20.50 22.79 -43.40
N LEU A 344 -19.42 22.12 -43.04
CA LEU A 344 -18.19 21.97 -43.81
C LEU A 344 -18.28 20.87 -44.88
N GLN A 345 -19.42 20.17 -45.00
CA GLN A 345 -19.64 19.02 -45.90
C GLN A 345 -18.53 17.97 -45.80
N VAL A 346 -18.11 17.67 -44.57
CA VAL A 346 -17.09 16.64 -44.30
C VAL A 346 -17.69 15.27 -44.61
N ASN A 347 -16.88 14.34 -45.11
CA ASN A 347 -17.27 12.97 -45.40
C ASN A 347 -17.85 12.28 -44.14
N ASP A 348 -19.02 11.57 -44.30
CA ASP A 348 -19.74 10.90 -43.21
C ASP A 348 -18.86 9.99 -42.34
N VAL A 349 -17.86 9.37 -42.95
CA VAL A 349 -16.86 8.56 -42.28
C VAL A 349 -16.01 9.33 -41.25
N LEU A 350 -15.54 10.51 -41.70
CA LEU A 350 -14.77 11.38 -40.81
C LEU A 350 -15.67 11.96 -39.71
N VAL A 351 -16.93 12.21 -39.99
CA VAL A 351 -17.92 12.65 -39.02
C VAL A 351 -18.13 11.56 -37.97
N SER A 352 -18.35 10.30 -38.36
CA SER A 352 -18.47 9.18 -37.41
C SER A 352 -17.20 8.95 -36.63
N LEU A 353 -16.02 8.98 -37.25
CA LEU A 353 -14.74 8.85 -36.51
C LEU A 353 -14.58 9.92 -35.44
N ILE A 354 -14.92 11.18 -35.77
CA ILE A 354 -14.78 12.29 -34.84
C ILE A 354 -15.82 12.19 -33.72
N ILE A 355 -17.09 11.94 -34.05
CA ILE A 355 -18.17 11.91 -33.07
C ILE A 355 -18.12 10.61 -32.24
N ASP A 356 -18.17 9.45 -32.91
CA ASP A 356 -18.32 8.15 -32.25
C ASP A 356 -16.98 7.58 -31.73
N GLY A 357 -15.85 7.98 -32.36
CA GLY A 357 -14.51 7.56 -31.93
C GLY A 357 -13.90 8.53 -30.94
N ILE A 358 -13.76 9.81 -31.33
CA ILE A 358 -12.98 10.80 -30.56
C ILE A 358 -13.82 11.44 -29.45
N VAL A 359 -14.98 12.04 -29.81
CA VAL A 359 -15.82 12.77 -28.85
C VAL A 359 -16.42 11.81 -27.83
N ALA A 360 -16.89 10.65 -28.27
CA ALA A 360 -17.39 9.62 -27.37
C ALA A 360 -16.30 9.10 -26.43
N GLY A 361 -15.07 8.89 -26.92
CA GLY A 361 -13.93 8.46 -26.10
C GLY A 361 -13.54 9.49 -25.03
N VAL A 362 -13.43 10.76 -25.38
CA VAL A 362 -13.18 11.86 -24.44
C VAL A 362 -14.36 12.03 -23.48
N GLY A 363 -15.58 11.93 -23.99
CA GLY A 363 -16.82 11.98 -23.21
C GLY A 363 -16.82 10.94 -22.09
N THR A 364 -16.47 9.71 -22.39
CA THR A 364 -16.37 8.62 -21.40
C THR A 364 -15.39 8.97 -20.28
N ILE A 365 -14.24 9.55 -20.59
CA ILE A 365 -13.24 9.96 -19.57
C ILE A 365 -13.83 11.02 -18.64
N LEU A 366 -14.49 12.04 -19.22
CA LEU A 366 -15.08 13.16 -18.47
C LEU A 366 -16.27 12.72 -17.62
N THR A 367 -17.05 11.75 -18.09
CA THR A 367 -18.21 11.21 -17.39
C THR A 367 -17.83 10.53 -16.06
N PHE A 368 -16.66 9.88 -15.99
CA PHE A 368 -16.19 9.24 -14.76
C PHE A 368 -15.45 10.18 -13.81
N LEU A 369 -15.05 11.37 -14.26
CA LEU A 369 -14.24 12.28 -13.50
C LEU A 369 -14.87 12.70 -12.16
N PRO A 370 -16.19 13.06 -12.08
CA PRO A 370 -16.83 13.41 -10.82
C PRO A 370 -16.81 12.27 -9.80
N ASN A 371 -17.14 11.06 -10.23
CA ASN A 371 -17.17 9.88 -9.34
C ASN A 371 -15.78 9.58 -8.80
N ILE A 372 -14.75 9.65 -9.63
CA ILE A 372 -13.36 9.45 -9.23
C ILE A 372 -12.91 10.55 -8.26
N PHE A 373 -13.28 11.81 -8.52
CA PHE A 373 -12.96 12.92 -7.64
C PHE A 373 -13.55 12.74 -6.23
N ILE A 374 -14.85 12.42 -6.12
CA ILE A 374 -15.53 12.20 -4.84
C ILE A 374 -14.94 10.97 -4.12
N LEU A 375 -14.66 9.89 -4.85
CA LEU A 375 -14.05 8.69 -4.27
C LEU A 375 -12.68 9.00 -3.67
N PHE A 376 -11.79 9.67 -4.40
CA PHE A 376 -10.47 10.04 -3.88
C PHE A 376 -10.55 11.04 -2.72
N LEU A 377 -11.54 11.95 -2.75
CA LEU A 377 -11.77 12.88 -1.65
C LEU A 377 -12.14 12.14 -0.36
N ALA A 378 -13.07 11.20 -0.44
CA ALA A 378 -13.49 10.40 0.70
C ALA A 378 -12.35 9.51 1.22
N LEU A 379 -11.58 8.89 0.31
CA LEU A 379 -10.43 8.06 0.68
C LEU A 379 -9.33 8.87 1.34
N ALA A 380 -8.98 10.03 0.79
CA ALA A 380 -7.99 10.92 1.38
C ALA A 380 -8.38 11.34 2.80
N PHE A 381 -9.68 11.59 3.03
CA PHE A 381 -10.22 11.90 4.35
C PHE A 381 -10.04 10.71 5.33
N LEU A 382 -10.36 9.49 4.90
CA LEU A 382 -10.20 8.29 5.73
C LEU A 382 -8.72 7.95 5.99
N GLU A 383 -7.85 8.19 5.02
CA GLU A 383 -6.41 7.94 5.14
C GLU A 383 -5.77 8.94 6.10
N ASP A 384 -6.02 10.24 5.91
CA ASP A 384 -5.45 11.32 6.74
C ASP A 384 -5.97 11.28 8.19
N SER A 385 -7.21 10.81 8.41
CA SER A 385 -7.77 10.61 9.75
C SER A 385 -7.13 9.45 10.54
N GLY A 386 -6.35 8.57 9.90
CA GLY A 386 -5.78 7.36 10.50
C GLY A 386 -6.73 6.16 10.58
N TYR A 387 -7.94 6.26 10.02
CA TYR A 387 -8.94 5.18 10.05
C TYR A 387 -8.49 3.94 9.26
N MET A 388 -7.79 4.14 8.13
CA MET A 388 -7.36 3.03 7.27
C MET A 388 -6.37 2.07 7.95
N ALA A 389 -5.56 2.56 8.89
CA ALA A 389 -4.66 1.72 9.68
C ALA A 389 -5.43 0.75 10.60
N ARG A 390 -6.56 1.21 11.21
CA ARG A 390 -7.43 0.37 12.05
C ARG A 390 -8.09 -0.73 11.25
N VAL A 391 -8.54 -0.39 10.05
CA VAL A 391 -9.10 -1.39 9.12
C VAL A 391 -8.06 -2.45 8.77
N ALA A 392 -6.85 -2.05 8.44
CA ALA A 392 -5.76 -2.98 8.13
C ALA A 392 -5.45 -3.90 9.33
N TYR A 393 -5.45 -3.36 10.55
CA TYR A 393 -5.25 -4.12 11.79
C TYR A 393 -6.34 -5.19 11.99
N VAL A 394 -7.62 -4.81 11.91
CA VAL A 394 -8.76 -5.74 12.08
C VAL A 394 -8.72 -6.85 11.04
N MET A 395 -8.34 -6.51 9.81
CA MET A 395 -8.32 -7.46 8.70
C MET A 395 -7.07 -8.34 8.66
N ASP A 396 -6.03 -8.03 9.43
CA ASP A 396 -4.75 -8.74 9.37
C ASP A 396 -4.89 -10.23 9.71
N GLY A 397 -5.67 -10.56 10.73
CA GLY A 397 -5.92 -11.95 11.11
C GLY A 397 -6.63 -12.78 10.01
N ILE A 398 -7.51 -12.13 9.21
CA ILE A 398 -8.22 -12.78 8.10
C ILE A 398 -7.30 -12.90 6.89
N MET A 399 -6.61 -11.81 6.54
CA MET A 399 -5.69 -11.76 5.39
C MET A 399 -4.47 -12.65 5.60
N GLY A 400 -3.94 -12.75 6.82
CA GLY A 400 -2.83 -13.63 7.17
C GLY A 400 -3.15 -15.12 6.93
N ARG A 401 -4.41 -15.54 7.14
CA ARG A 401 -4.85 -16.90 6.77
C ARG A 401 -4.80 -17.15 5.26
N LEU A 402 -4.89 -16.11 4.45
CA LEU A 402 -4.79 -16.15 2.99
C LEU A 402 -3.35 -15.92 2.49
N GLY A 403 -2.39 -15.70 3.39
CA GLY A 403 -0.99 -15.41 3.03
C GLY A 403 -0.78 -14.01 2.46
N LEU A 404 -1.57 -13.04 2.94
CA LEU A 404 -1.53 -11.62 2.60
C LEU A 404 -1.45 -10.80 3.88
N SER A 405 -0.86 -9.61 3.84
CA SER A 405 -0.90 -8.65 4.95
C SER A 405 -2.29 -8.00 5.07
N GLY A 406 -2.67 -7.53 6.26
CA GLY A 406 -3.94 -6.82 6.47
C GLY A 406 -4.10 -5.59 5.60
N ARG A 407 -3.00 -4.92 5.25
CA ARG A 407 -2.99 -3.77 4.32
C ARG A 407 -3.44 -4.14 2.89
N ALA A 408 -3.32 -5.43 2.48
CA ALA A 408 -3.79 -5.90 1.17
C ALA A 408 -5.31 -5.83 1.01
N PHE A 409 -6.04 -5.81 2.13
CA PHE A 409 -7.49 -5.68 2.12
C PHE A 409 -7.97 -4.35 1.54
N ILE A 410 -7.22 -3.26 1.77
CA ILE A 410 -7.56 -1.91 1.29
C ILE A 410 -7.65 -1.86 -0.25
N PRO A 411 -6.63 -2.26 -1.03
CA PRO A 411 -6.74 -2.38 -2.47
C PRO A 411 -7.90 -3.26 -2.94
N MET A 412 -8.12 -4.41 -2.30
CA MET A 412 -9.20 -5.30 -2.67
C MET A 412 -10.57 -4.64 -2.52
N LEU A 413 -10.77 -3.93 -1.42
CA LEU A 413 -12.02 -3.21 -1.18
C LEU A 413 -12.26 -2.08 -2.18
N LEU A 414 -11.23 -1.27 -2.46
CA LEU A 414 -11.31 -0.20 -3.47
C LEU A 414 -11.70 -0.74 -4.84
N GLY A 415 -11.40 -2.01 -5.11
CA GLY A 415 -11.78 -2.74 -6.30
C GLY A 415 -13.29 -2.76 -6.56
N PHE A 416 -14.14 -2.67 -5.53
CA PHE A 416 -15.59 -2.56 -5.69
C PHE A 416 -16.03 -1.21 -6.27
N GLY A 417 -15.28 -0.15 -6.04
CA GLY A 417 -15.51 1.15 -6.67
C GLY A 417 -14.89 1.21 -8.05
N CYS A 418 -13.56 1.20 -8.10
CA CYS A 418 -12.79 1.25 -9.34
C CYS A 418 -11.46 0.50 -9.19
N THR A 419 -11.17 -0.38 -10.14
CA THR A 419 -9.94 -1.19 -10.11
C THR A 419 -8.66 -0.36 -10.33
N VAL A 420 -8.73 0.79 -11.01
CA VAL A 420 -7.57 1.67 -11.24
C VAL A 420 -6.97 2.19 -9.91
N PRO A 421 -7.72 2.93 -9.06
CA PRO A 421 -7.22 3.35 -7.77
C PRO A 421 -6.89 2.18 -6.85
N ALA A 422 -7.61 1.08 -6.96
CA ALA A 422 -7.36 -0.13 -6.20
C ALA A 422 -5.95 -0.70 -6.46
N VAL A 423 -5.56 -0.83 -7.72
CA VAL A 423 -4.20 -1.26 -8.10
C VAL A 423 -3.15 -0.23 -7.67
N MET A 424 -3.44 1.07 -7.78
CA MET A 424 -2.53 2.13 -7.32
C MET A 424 -2.31 2.07 -5.79
N ALA A 425 -3.34 1.75 -5.02
CA ALA A 425 -3.25 1.63 -3.56
C ALA A 425 -2.34 0.46 -3.11
N SER A 426 -2.09 -0.52 -3.99
CA SER A 426 -1.17 -1.61 -3.69
C SER A 426 0.28 -1.17 -3.45
N ARG A 427 0.64 0.09 -3.77
CA ARG A 427 1.95 0.68 -3.44
C ARG A 427 2.20 0.76 -1.93
N ALA A 428 1.15 0.85 -1.13
CA ALA A 428 1.25 0.86 0.33
C ALA A 428 1.72 -0.48 0.92
N LEU A 429 1.80 -1.53 0.09
CA LEU A 429 2.33 -2.83 0.48
C LEU A 429 3.85 -2.85 0.32
N GLU A 430 4.54 -3.09 1.41
CA GLU A 430 6.00 -3.10 1.50
C GLU A 430 6.60 -4.32 0.79
N ASP A 431 6.02 -5.53 1.01
CA ASP A 431 6.48 -6.74 0.32
C ASP A 431 6.08 -6.73 -1.17
N PRO A 432 7.05 -6.76 -2.09
CA PRO A 432 6.77 -6.84 -3.53
C PRO A 432 5.96 -8.06 -3.95
N ARG A 433 6.00 -9.16 -3.18
CA ARG A 433 5.23 -10.37 -3.45
C ARG A 433 3.77 -10.18 -3.10
N ASP A 434 3.49 -9.68 -1.90
CA ASP A 434 2.13 -9.36 -1.46
C ASP A 434 1.51 -8.33 -2.39
N ARG A 435 2.27 -7.33 -2.81
CA ARG A 435 1.84 -6.36 -3.81
C ARG A 435 1.44 -7.03 -5.13
N ARG A 436 2.26 -7.93 -5.67
CA ARG A 436 1.95 -8.66 -6.90
C ARG A 436 0.72 -9.56 -6.76
N LYS A 437 0.59 -10.30 -5.65
CA LYS A 437 -0.58 -11.13 -5.36
C LYS A 437 -1.85 -10.26 -5.29
N THR A 438 -1.78 -9.15 -4.58
CA THR A 438 -2.90 -8.21 -4.43
C THR A 438 -3.31 -7.61 -5.78
N ILE A 439 -2.36 -7.16 -6.62
CA ILE A 439 -2.64 -6.66 -7.97
C ILE A 439 -3.33 -7.73 -8.83
N LEU A 440 -2.95 -9.00 -8.68
CA LEU A 440 -3.52 -10.10 -9.46
C LEU A 440 -4.96 -10.42 -9.04
N ILE A 441 -5.29 -10.30 -7.75
CA ILE A 441 -6.57 -10.68 -7.16
C ILE A 441 -7.58 -9.54 -7.25
N THR A 442 -7.14 -8.30 -7.07
CA THR A 442 -7.99 -7.11 -7.03
C THR A 442 -8.97 -6.98 -8.22
N PRO A 443 -8.63 -7.31 -9.48
CA PRO A 443 -9.57 -7.24 -10.59
C PRO A 443 -10.77 -8.19 -10.52
N PHE A 444 -10.76 -9.20 -9.65
CA PHE A 444 -11.93 -10.07 -9.42
C PHE A 444 -13.01 -9.39 -8.57
N MET A 445 -12.69 -8.30 -7.86
CA MET A 445 -13.69 -7.46 -7.22
C MET A 445 -14.53 -6.75 -8.28
N SER A 446 -15.84 -6.78 -8.10
CA SER A 446 -16.76 -6.18 -9.07
C SER A 446 -16.74 -4.66 -8.99
N CYS A 447 -16.16 -3.98 -9.96
CA CYS A 447 -16.19 -2.51 -10.03
C CYS A 447 -17.55 -1.98 -10.49
N SER A 448 -17.82 -0.70 -10.22
CA SER A 448 -19.07 -0.02 -10.57
C SER A 448 -19.41 -0.05 -12.07
N ALA A 449 -18.39 -0.02 -12.94
CA ALA A 449 -18.59 -0.08 -14.39
C ALA A 449 -19.19 -1.41 -14.91
N ARG A 450 -19.17 -2.46 -14.07
CA ARG A 450 -19.80 -3.75 -14.39
C ARG A 450 -21.29 -3.81 -13.98
N LEU A 451 -21.71 -2.93 -13.07
CA LEU A 451 -23.08 -2.93 -12.55
C LEU A 451 -24.15 -2.81 -13.64
N PRO A 452 -24.03 -1.94 -14.66
CA PRO A 452 -25.00 -1.86 -15.75
C PRO A 452 -25.22 -3.20 -16.46
N ILE A 453 -24.14 -3.99 -16.65
CA ILE A 453 -24.24 -5.32 -17.28
C ILE A 453 -25.11 -6.25 -16.42
N TYR A 454 -24.87 -6.26 -15.10
CA TYR A 454 -25.63 -7.12 -14.20
C TYR A 454 -27.10 -6.70 -14.13
N VAL A 455 -27.38 -5.40 -14.04
CA VAL A 455 -28.74 -4.88 -13.94
C VAL A 455 -29.50 -5.23 -15.20
N VAL A 456 -28.97 -4.91 -16.40
CA VAL A 456 -29.66 -5.13 -17.67
C VAL A 456 -29.91 -6.62 -17.93
N PHE A 457 -28.89 -7.46 -17.85
CA PHE A 457 -29.04 -8.89 -18.14
C PHE A 457 -29.81 -9.64 -17.05
N SER A 458 -29.74 -9.21 -15.78
CA SER A 458 -30.56 -9.81 -14.74
C SER A 458 -32.04 -9.46 -14.87
N GLN A 459 -32.38 -8.22 -15.22
CA GLN A 459 -33.77 -7.81 -15.49
C GLN A 459 -34.39 -8.53 -16.71
N MET A 460 -33.59 -8.69 -17.77
CA MET A 460 -34.03 -9.37 -18.99
C MET A 460 -34.37 -10.85 -18.75
N PHE A 461 -33.59 -11.57 -17.98
CA PHE A 461 -33.65 -13.03 -17.91
C PHE A 461 -34.12 -13.63 -16.57
N PHE A 462 -34.13 -12.83 -15.48
CA PHE A 462 -34.44 -13.34 -14.13
C PHE A 462 -35.69 -12.69 -13.50
N GLY A 463 -36.32 -11.70 -14.14
CA GLY A 463 -37.54 -11.09 -13.65
C GLY A 463 -37.48 -10.70 -12.16
N ASP A 464 -38.39 -11.28 -11.35
CA ASP A 464 -38.46 -11.00 -9.89
C ASP A 464 -37.17 -11.36 -9.14
N ASN A 465 -36.36 -12.27 -9.66
CA ASN A 465 -35.08 -12.68 -9.05
C ASN A 465 -33.88 -11.88 -9.59
N ALA A 466 -34.08 -10.84 -10.38
CA ALA A 466 -33.00 -10.04 -10.98
C ALA A 466 -32.03 -9.50 -9.95
N MET A 467 -32.57 -9.00 -8.83
CA MET A 467 -31.74 -8.47 -7.73
C MET A 467 -30.81 -9.54 -7.14
N ILE A 468 -31.32 -10.74 -6.91
CA ILE A 468 -30.55 -11.87 -6.36
C ILE A 468 -29.46 -12.27 -7.35
N ALA A 469 -29.75 -12.33 -8.65
CA ALA A 469 -28.79 -12.65 -9.69
C ALA A 469 -27.68 -11.59 -9.77
N ALA A 470 -28.01 -10.31 -9.69
CA ALA A 470 -27.02 -9.23 -9.69
C ALA A 470 -26.14 -9.24 -8.45
N TYR A 471 -26.70 -9.42 -7.23
CA TYR A 471 -25.92 -9.51 -6.00
C TYR A 471 -25.03 -10.76 -5.93
N SER A 472 -25.48 -11.88 -6.53
CA SER A 472 -24.67 -13.11 -6.58
C SER A 472 -23.33 -12.90 -7.30
N MET A 473 -23.23 -11.94 -8.24
CA MET A 473 -21.98 -11.59 -8.92
C MET A 473 -20.95 -11.02 -7.95
N TYR A 474 -21.37 -10.20 -6.99
CA TYR A 474 -20.45 -9.66 -5.97
C TYR A 474 -19.91 -10.78 -5.07
N ILE A 475 -20.78 -11.69 -4.63
CA ILE A 475 -20.39 -12.84 -3.83
C ILE A 475 -19.44 -13.75 -4.60
N LEU A 476 -19.77 -14.04 -5.87
CA LEU A 476 -18.92 -14.85 -6.75
C LEU A 476 -17.54 -14.24 -6.93
N GLY A 477 -17.45 -12.92 -7.15
CA GLY A 477 -16.18 -12.21 -7.26
C GLY A 477 -15.30 -12.36 -6.00
N ILE A 478 -15.90 -12.17 -4.82
CA ILE A 478 -15.21 -12.37 -3.53
C ILE A 478 -14.72 -13.82 -3.38
N VAL A 479 -15.58 -14.80 -3.67
CA VAL A 479 -15.24 -16.22 -3.56
C VAL A 479 -14.08 -16.59 -4.48
N VAL A 480 -14.12 -16.15 -5.73
CA VAL A 480 -13.03 -16.39 -6.70
C VAL A 480 -11.73 -15.72 -6.25
N ALA A 481 -11.80 -14.49 -5.72
CA ALA A 481 -10.64 -13.79 -5.19
C ALA A 481 -10.02 -14.53 -4.00
N LEU A 482 -10.83 -15.01 -3.05
CA LEU A 482 -10.38 -15.77 -1.89
C LEU A 482 -9.76 -17.13 -2.29
N ILE A 483 -10.39 -17.85 -3.22
CA ILE A 483 -9.85 -19.11 -3.77
C ILE A 483 -8.52 -18.84 -4.46
N THR A 484 -8.43 -17.80 -5.26
CA THR A 484 -7.19 -17.41 -5.95
C THR A 484 -6.08 -17.07 -4.95
N ALA A 485 -6.40 -16.27 -3.92
CA ALA A 485 -5.45 -15.96 -2.85
C ALA A 485 -4.93 -17.23 -2.15
N PHE A 486 -5.83 -18.14 -1.83
CA PHE A 486 -5.48 -19.41 -1.19
C PHE A 486 -4.60 -20.31 -2.08
N VAL A 487 -4.91 -20.41 -3.37
CA VAL A 487 -4.09 -21.16 -4.33
C VAL A 487 -2.70 -20.54 -4.48
N LEU A 488 -2.61 -19.20 -4.53
CA LEU A 488 -1.32 -18.49 -4.58
C LEU A 488 -0.50 -18.72 -3.30
N LYS A 489 -1.14 -18.80 -2.13
CA LYS A 489 -0.46 -19.15 -0.87
C LYS A 489 0.14 -20.54 -0.93
N LEU A 490 -0.59 -21.55 -1.44
CA LEU A 490 -0.12 -22.93 -1.54
C LEU A 490 1.08 -23.07 -2.50
N THR A 491 1.18 -22.21 -3.51
CA THR A 491 2.30 -22.22 -4.46
C THR A 491 3.53 -21.46 -3.96
N ASP A 492 3.37 -20.59 -2.96
CA ASP A 492 4.46 -19.82 -2.38
C ASP A 492 5.11 -20.57 -1.22
N LYS A 493 6.28 -21.17 -1.47
CA LYS A 493 7.02 -22.01 -0.50
C LYS A 493 7.72 -21.20 0.61
N LYS A 494 7.78 -19.87 0.51
CA LYS A 494 8.40 -19.03 1.52
C LYS A 494 7.32 -18.45 2.44
N GLU A 495 7.40 -18.75 3.71
CA GLU A 495 6.57 -18.11 4.72
C GLU A 495 6.75 -16.59 4.63
N SER A 496 5.65 -15.88 4.42
CA SER A 496 5.61 -14.44 4.61
C SER A 496 5.75 -14.20 6.12
N ARG A 497 6.95 -13.87 6.57
CA ARG A 497 7.22 -13.48 7.95
C ARG A 497 6.80 -12.01 8.16
N ASN A 498 5.57 -11.70 7.84
CA ASN A 498 5.02 -10.37 8.13
C ASN A 498 4.48 -10.33 9.56
N ASN A 499 5.36 -10.40 10.53
CA ASN A 499 5.10 -9.90 11.88
C ASN A 499 5.35 -8.38 11.93
N LEU A 500 4.92 -7.66 10.91
CA LEU A 500 4.90 -6.20 10.98
C LEU A 500 3.83 -5.82 11.99
N LEU A 501 4.25 -5.27 13.12
CA LEU A 501 3.37 -4.53 14.04
C LEU A 501 2.69 -3.43 13.20
N ILE A 502 1.39 -3.61 12.91
CA ILE A 502 0.60 -2.57 12.26
C ILE A 502 0.39 -1.49 13.29
N GLU A 503 1.15 -0.42 13.17
CA GLU A 503 1.01 0.73 14.03
C GLU A 503 -0.33 1.42 13.79
N LEU A 504 -1.04 1.72 14.86
CA LEU A 504 -2.25 2.52 14.84
C LEU A 504 -1.87 4.00 15.03
N PRO A 505 -1.77 4.80 13.96
CA PRO A 505 -1.48 6.23 14.11
C PRO A 505 -2.60 6.90 14.89
N GLU A 506 -2.28 7.94 15.65
CA GLU A 506 -3.30 8.72 16.35
C GLU A 506 -4.30 9.35 15.37
N TYR A 507 -5.56 9.52 15.84
CA TYR A 507 -6.56 10.25 15.08
C TYR A 507 -6.15 11.72 14.93
N LYS A 508 -6.05 12.17 13.70
CA LYS A 508 -5.75 13.57 13.35
C LYS A 508 -6.95 14.17 12.63
N ALA A 509 -7.22 15.44 12.92
CA ALA A 509 -8.17 16.18 12.11
C ALA A 509 -7.60 16.30 10.68
N PRO A 510 -8.34 15.86 9.66
CA PRO A 510 -7.86 15.89 8.28
C PRO A 510 -7.50 17.31 7.82
N ASN A 511 -6.35 17.46 7.17
CA ASN A 511 -5.89 18.75 6.68
C ASN A 511 -6.42 18.99 5.25
N ALA A 512 -7.31 19.99 5.10
CA ALA A 512 -7.92 20.32 3.82
C ALA A 512 -6.90 20.60 2.69
N TYR A 513 -5.77 21.22 3.01
CA TYR A 513 -4.70 21.51 2.02
C TYR A 513 -4.01 20.23 1.54
N SER A 514 -3.65 19.32 2.45
CA SER A 514 -3.04 18.04 2.12
C SER A 514 -3.98 17.18 1.28
N ILE A 515 -5.27 17.12 1.67
CA ILE A 515 -6.32 16.42 0.95
C ILE A 515 -6.48 17.00 -0.47
N ALA A 516 -6.52 18.33 -0.62
CA ALA A 516 -6.67 18.95 -1.93
C ALA A 516 -5.51 18.63 -2.87
N ILE A 517 -4.27 18.66 -2.37
CA ILE A 517 -3.07 18.29 -3.16
C ILE A 517 -3.17 16.81 -3.57
N TYR A 518 -3.44 15.93 -2.62
CA TYR A 518 -3.55 14.48 -2.89
C TYR A 518 -4.61 14.18 -3.96
N VAL A 519 -5.82 14.73 -3.80
CA VAL A 519 -6.91 14.55 -4.77
C VAL A 519 -6.53 15.09 -6.14
N TRP A 520 -5.92 16.28 -6.20
CA TRP A 520 -5.47 16.89 -7.46
C TRP A 520 -4.45 16.01 -8.19
N GLU A 521 -3.46 15.48 -7.47
CA GLU A 521 -2.46 14.59 -8.04
C GLU A 521 -3.09 13.31 -8.60
N LYS A 522 -4.03 12.69 -7.86
CA LYS A 522 -4.72 11.48 -8.31
C LYS A 522 -5.62 11.72 -9.51
N VAL A 523 -6.37 12.83 -9.52
CA VAL A 523 -7.22 13.24 -10.65
C VAL A 523 -6.37 13.56 -11.87
N LYS A 524 -5.28 14.32 -11.70
CA LYS A 524 -4.33 14.61 -12.77
C LYS A 524 -3.73 13.32 -13.35
N ASP A 525 -3.30 12.40 -12.51
CA ASP A 525 -2.79 11.10 -12.92
C ASP A 525 -3.84 10.28 -13.71
N TYR A 526 -5.09 10.32 -13.30
CA TYR A 526 -6.19 9.67 -14.02
C TYR A 526 -6.38 10.29 -15.40
N VAL A 527 -6.57 11.61 -15.49
CA VAL A 527 -6.85 12.29 -16.77
C VAL A 527 -5.68 12.13 -17.75
N THR A 528 -4.43 12.33 -17.28
CA THR A 528 -3.27 12.29 -18.18
C THR A 528 -2.90 10.88 -18.62
N ARG A 529 -3.12 9.87 -17.80
CA ARG A 529 -2.62 8.50 -18.05
C ARG A 529 -3.71 7.52 -18.47
N ALA A 530 -4.77 7.40 -17.67
CA ALA A 530 -5.90 6.57 -18.07
C ALA A 530 -6.64 7.18 -19.26
N GLY A 531 -6.78 8.51 -19.26
CA GLY A 531 -7.42 9.25 -20.35
C GLY A 531 -6.75 9.02 -21.70
N THR A 532 -5.43 9.11 -21.82
CA THR A 532 -4.72 8.85 -23.09
C THR A 532 -4.90 7.43 -23.59
N VAL A 533 -4.88 6.45 -22.69
CA VAL A 533 -5.05 5.03 -23.04
C VAL A 533 -6.49 4.75 -23.47
N ILE A 534 -7.49 5.29 -22.78
CA ILE A 534 -8.91 5.15 -23.13
C ILE A 534 -9.17 5.82 -24.49
N PHE A 535 -8.62 7.01 -24.71
CA PHE A 535 -8.76 7.73 -25.99
C PHE A 535 -8.23 6.91 -27.17
N VAL A 536 -7.02 6.37 -27.07
CA VAL A 536 -6.45 5.50 -28.12
C VAL A 536 -7.27 4.23 -28.30
N ALA A 537 -7.70 3.61 -27.19
CA ALA A 537 -8.54 2.43 -27.24
C ALA A 537 -9.88 2.69 -27.92
N SER A 538 -10.53 3.84 -27.70
CA SER A 538 -11.78 4.22 -28.36
C SER A 538 -11.64 4.35 -29.87
N ILE A 539 -10.56 4.97 -30.33
CA ILE A 539 -10.27 5.06 -31.77
C ILE A 539 -10.03 3.68 -32.38
N LEU A 540 -9.26 2.84 -31.72
CA LEU A 540 -9.00 1.46 -32.18
C LEU A 540 -10.30 0.63 -32.23
N MET A 541 -11.16 0.78 -31.23
CA MET A 541 -12.46 0.10 -31.21
C MET A 541 -13.38 0.60 -32.30
N TRP A 542 -13.42 1.91 -32.57
CA TRP A 542 -14.17 2.45 -33.68
C TRP A 542 -13.70 1.84 -35.01
N ILE A 543 -12.37 1.78 -35.26
CA ILE A 543 -11.81 1.15 -36.46
C ILE A 543 -12.21 -0.33 -36.54
N LEU A 544 -12.13 -1.06 -35.42
CA LEU A 544 -12.44 -2.49 -35.36
C LEU A 544 -13.91 -2.78 -35.71
N LEU A 545 -14.83 -1.89 -35.31
CA LEU A 545 -16.26 -2.06 -35.51
C LEU A 545 -16.78 -1.53 -36.84
N ASN A 546 -16.15 -0.48 -37.40
CA ASN A 546 -16.62 0.20 -38.59
C ASN A 546 -15.78 -0.07 -39.84
N CYS A 547 -14.59 -0.67 -39.72
CA CYS A 547 -13.74 -1.02 -40.86
C CYS A 547 -13.68 -2.53 -41.08
N GLY A 548 -13.54 -2.94 -42.33
CA GLY A 548 -13.38 -4.33 -42.78
C GLY A 548 -12.34 -4.47 -43.89
N PRO A 549 -12.10 -5.68 -44.42
CA PRO A 549 -11.13 -5.93 -45.48
C PRO A 549 -11.44 -5.18 -46.81
N GLY A 550 -12.70 -4.77 -47.03
CA GLY A 550 -13.12 -4.00 -48.19
C GLY A 550 -13.09 -2.48 -48.00
N GLY A 551 -12.67 -1.97 -46.87
CA GLY A 551 -12.73 -0.57 -46.47
C GLY A 551 -13.72 -0.35 -45.33
N LEU A 552 -14.60 0.63 -45.45
CA LEU A 552 -15.69 0.79 -44.49
C LEU A 552 -16.70 -0.35 -44.65
N ALA A 553 -17.08 -0.95 -43.54
CA ALA A 553 -18.08 -2.00 -43.50
C ALA A 553 -19.47 -1.40 -43.74
N GLU A 554 -20.13 -1.75 -44.87
CA GLU A 554 -21.53 -1.40 -45.10
C GLU A 554 -22.46 -2.11 -44.11
N ASP A 555 -22.02 -3.28 -43.63
CA ASP A 555 -22.72 -4.08 -42.63
C ASP A 555 -21.71 -4.46 -41.50
N MET A 556 -22.13 -4.34 -40.24
CA MET A 556 -21.30 -4.69 -39.09
C MET A 556 -20.75 -6.13 -39.12
N SER A 557 -21.46 -7.03 -39.83
CA SER A 557 -21.03 -8.42 -40.01
C SER A 557 -19.73 -8.56 -40.83
N GLN A 558 -19.36 -7.53 -41.61
CA GLN A 558 -18.13 -7.48 -42.43
C GLN A 558 -16.99 -6.75 -41.75
N SER A 559 -17.21 -6.26 -40.55
CA SER A 559 -16.18 -5.54 -39.78
C SER A 559 -15.04 -6.46 -39.31
N PHE A 560 -13.88 -5.88 -39.08
CA PHE A 560 -12.77 -6.62 -38.41
C PHE A 560 -13.20 -7.17 -37.04
N GLY A 561 -14.10 -6.49 -36.34
CA GLY A 561 -14.68 -6.96 -35.10
C GLY A 561 -15.48 -8.24 -35.29
N ALA A 562 -16.36 -8.31 -36.29
CA ALA A 562 -17.16 -9.50 -36.59
C ALA A 562 -16.27 -10.69 -37.02
N ILE A 563 -15.24 -10.43 -37.83
CA ILE A 563 -14.24 -11.46 -38.23
C ILE A 563 -13.50 -11.98 -37.00
N ALA A 564 -12.99 -11.10 -36.13
CA ALA A 564 -12.33 -11.51 -34.89
C ALA A 564 -13.31 -12.27 -33.96
N GLY A 565 -14.55 -11.81 -33.84
CA GLY A 565 -15.61 -12.45 -33.07
C GLY A 565 -15.90 -13.87 -33.53
N SER A 566 -16.06 -14.08 -34.85
CA SER A 566 -16.31 -15.41 -35.43
C SER A 566 -15.13 -16.37 -35.29
N VAL A 567 -13.90 -15.88 -35.36
CA VAL A 567 -12.70 -16.69 -35.09
C VAL A 567 -12.62 -17.15 -33.63
N LEU A 568 -13.06 -16.32 -32.70
CA LEU A 568 -13.05 -16.62 -31.26
C LEU A 568 -14.31 -17.39 -30.80
N GLU A 569 -15.39 -17.37 -31.57
CA GLU A 569 -16.67 -18.04 -31.26
C GLU A 569 -16.50 -19.51 -30.79
N PRO A 570 -15.68 -20.38 -31.43
CA PRO A 570 -15.48 -21.76 -30.98
C PRO A 570 -14.87 -21.86 -29.57
N VAL A 571 -14.08 -20.87 -29.14
CA VAL A 571 -13.47 -20.82 -27.81
C VAL A 571 -14.51 -20.46 -26.75
N PHE A 572 -15.50 -19.66 -27.10
CA PHE A 572 -16.57 -19.21 -26.23
C PHE A 572 -17.82 -20.13 -26.24
N ALA A 573 -17.98 -20.97 -27.23
CA ALA A 573 -19.10 -21.93 -27.33
C ALA A 573 -19.20 -22.87 -26.11
N PRO A 574 -18.12 -23.45 -25.55
CA PRO A 574 -18.20 -24.34 -24.39
C PRO A 574 -18.71 -23.68 -23.11
N ILE A 575 -18.59 -22.36 -22.99
CA ILE A 575 -19.05 -21.54 -21.86
C ILE A 575 -20.42 -20.91 -22.10
N GLY A 576 -21.12 -21.30 -23.19
CA GLY A 576 -22.43 -20.78 -23.55
C GLY A 576 -22.46 -19.39 -24.18
N LEU A 577 -21.31 -18.85 -24.60
CA LEU A 577 -21.14 -17.51 -25.17
C LEU A 577 -20.70 -17.52 -26.64
N GLY A 578 -20.93 -18.62 -27.35
CA GLY A 578 -20.56 -18.82 -28.76
C GLY A 578 -21.44 -18.05 -29.73
N TYR A 579 -21.50 -16.74 -29.59
CA TYR A 579 -22.19 -15.81 -30.48
C TYR A 579 -21.22 -14.69 -30.84
N TRP A 580 -20.92 -14.49 -32.13
CA TRP A 580 -19.90 -13.51 -32.53
C TRP A 580 -20.22 -12.08 -32.01
N GLN A 581 -21.51 -11.70 -31.96
CA GLN A 581 -21.95 -10.39 -31.43
C GLN A 581 -21.56 -10.24 -29.93
N ILE A 582 -21.79 -11.28 -29.13
CA ILE A 582 -21.44 -11.30 -27.71
C ILE A 582 -19.92 -11.24 -27.55
N VAL A 583 -19.17 -11.97 -28.37
CA VAL A 583 -17.70 -11.95 -28.33
C VAL A 583 -17.17 -10.56 -28.69
N VAL A 584 -17.74 -9.91 -29.69
CA VAL A 584 -17.38 -8.53 -30.08
C VAL A 584 -17.72 -7.54 -28.95
N ALA A 585 -18.88 -7.67 -28.32
CA ALA A 585 -19.25 -6.85 -27.17
C ALA A 585 -18.28 -7.06 -25.99
N LEU A 586 -17.81 -8.27 -25.76
CA LEU A 586 -16.79 -8.55 -24.74
C LEU A 586 -15.42 -7.93 -25.09
N LEU A 587 -15.05 -7.91 -26.38
CA LEU A 587 -13.85 -7.22 -26.85
C LEU A 587 -13.96 -5.71 -26.66
N SER A 588 -15.10 -5.10 -26.96
CA SER A 588 -15.33 -3.67 -26.70
C SER A 588 -15.26 -3.33 -25.22
N GLY A 589 -15.69 -4.25 -24.35
CA GLY A 589 -15.58 -4.14 -22.90
C GLY A 589 -14.13 -4.18 -22.36
N LEU A 590 -13.11 -4.44 -23.18
CA LEU A 590 -11.72 -4.23 -22.81
C LEU A 590 -11.37 -2.74 -22.76
N ALA A 591 -11.96 -1.92 -23.60
CA ALA A 591 -11.78 -0.48 -23.55
C ALA A 591 -12.38 0.09 -22.26
N ALA A 592 -13.70 -0.14 -22.08
CA ALA A 592 -14.42 0.23 -20.87
C ALA A 592 -15.59 -0.75 -20.66
N LYS A 593 -15.81 -1.20 -19.42
CA LYS A 593 -16.72 -2.32 -19.12
C LYS A 593 -18.19 -2.01 -19.44
N GLU A 594 -18.62 -0.80 -19.22
CA GLU A 594 -19.98 -0.33 -19.53
C GLU A 594 -20.31 -0.35 -21.02
N VAL A 595 -19.31 -0.27 -21.89
CA VAL A 595 -19.49 -0.32 -23.33
C VAL A 595 -20.03 -1.67 -23.81
N VAL A 596 -19.90 -2.74 -23.01
CA VAL A 596 -20.49 -4.05 -23.33
C VAL A 596 -22.00 -3.94 -23.62
N VAL A 597 -22.73 -3.23 -22.74
CA VAL A 597 -24.21 -3.09 -22.88
C VAL A 597 -24.56 -2.30 -24.13
N SER A 598 -23.91 -1.14 -24.33
CA SER A 598 -24.19 -0.33 -25.54
C SER A 598 -23.73 -1.03 -26.80
N SER A 599 -22.63 -1.76 -26.81
CA SER A 599 -22.20 -2.58 -27.95
C SER A 599 -23.19 -3.70 -28.25
N CYS A 600 -23.77 -4.34 -27.24
CA CYS A 600 -24.87 -5.31 -27.45
C CYS A 600 -26.06 -4.63 -28.11
N GLY A 601 -26.52 -3.46 -27.65
CA GLY A 601 -27.59 -2.71 -28.28
C GLY A 601 -27.34 -2.45 -29.77
N VAL A 602 -26.16 -1.92 -30.09
CA VAL A 602 -25.76 -1.60 -31.47
C VAL A 602 -25.67 -2.87 -32.34
N LEU A 603 -25.01 -3.94 -31.86
CA LEU A 603 -24.81 -5.19 -32.60
C LEU A 603 -26.09 -5.99 -32.84
N PHE A 604 -27.10 -5.80 -32.02
CA PHE A 604 -28.43 -6.41 -32.19
C PHE A 604 -29.46 -5.43 -32.77
N GLY A 605 -29.09 -4.21 -33.15
CA GLY A 605 -29.92 -3.22 -33.81
C GLY A 605 -30.97 -2.56 -32.91
N ILE A 606 -30.67 -2.46 -31.59
CA ILE A 606 -31.60 -1.90 -30.58
C ILE A 606 -31.11 -0.51 -30.15
N ASN A 607 -31.94 0.52 -30.43
CA ASN A 607 -31.57 1.91 -30.17
C ASN A 607 -31.48 2.29 -28.68
N ASN A 608 -32.30 1.67 -27.82
CA ASN A 608 -32.29 1.96 -26.37
C ASN A 608 -32.54 0.70 -25.57
N LEU A 609 -31.46 0.11 -25.11
CA LEU A 609 -31.48 -1.13 -24.31
C LEU A 609 -31.98 -0.91 -22.88
N ASN A 610 -32.01 0.33 -22.39
CA ASN A 610 -32.44 0.66 -21.01
C ASN A 610 -33.97 0.87 -20.92
N SER A 611 -34.72 0.84 -22.07
CA SER A 611 -36.17 0.89 -22.09
C SER A 611 -36.79 -0.52 -21.96
N GLU A 612 -37.97 -0.64 -21.35
CA GLU A 612 -38.69 -1.92 -21.24
C GLU A 612 -38.94 -2.56 -22.62
N ALA A 613 -39.28 -1.75 -23.62
CA ALA A 613 -39.47 -2.22 -25.00
C ALA A 613 -38.17 -2.77 -25.61
N GLY A 614 -37.04 -2.03 -25.47
CA GLY A 614 -35.74 -2.46 -26.00
C GLY A 614 -35.20 -3.71 -25.31
N MET A 615 -35.42 -3.86 -23.98
CA MET A 615 -35.09 -5.09 -23.26
C MET A 615 -35.95 -6.28 -23.78
N GLY A 616 -37.22 -6.07 -24.02
CA GLY A 616 -38.13 -7.09 -24.59
C GLY A 616 -37.70 -7.55 -25.99
N ASP A 617 -37.37 -6.62 -26.87
CA ASP A 617 -36.86 -6.92 -28.20
C ASP A 617 -35.56 -7.71 -28.17
N MET A 618 -34.63 -7.31 -27.28
CA MET A 618 -33.37 -8.02 -27.08
C MET A 618 -33.54 -9.45 -26.59
N VAL A 619 -34.46 -9.66 -25.63
CA VAL A 619 -34.80 -11.00 -25.14
C VAL A 619 -35.37 -11.86 -26.27
N ALA A 620 -36.25 -11.31 -27.12
CA ALA A 620 -36.82 -12.04 -28.24
C ALA A 620 -35.76 -12.47 -29.28
N ILE A 621 -34.83 -11.56 -29.62
CA ILE A 621 -33.74 -11.85 -30.56
C ILE A 621 -32.79 -12.90 -29.96
N LEU A 622 -32.38 -12.74 -28.71
CA LEU A 622 -31.48 -13.67 -28.06
C LEU A 622 -32.11 -15.05 -27.85
N ALA A 623 -33.39 -15.10 -27.48
CA ALA A 623 -34.13 -16.37 -27.35
C ALA A 623 -34.25 -17.10 -28.70
N ALA A 624 -34.47 -16.39 -29.81
CA ALA A 624 -34.46 -16.97 -31.14
C ALA A 624 -33.11 -17.59 -31.54
N MET A 625 -32.02 -17.09 -30.97
CA MET A 625 -30.67 -17.63 -31.15
C MET A 625 -30.31 -18.76 -30.16
N GLY A 626 -31.22 -19.11 -29.23
CA GLY A 626 -30.99 -20.12 -28.21
C GLY A 626 -30.23 -19.61 -26.98
N PHE A 627 -30.14 -18.30 -26.80
CA PHE A 627 -29.52 -17.67 -25.64
C PHE A 627 -30.56 -17.52 -24.52
N GLY A 628 -30.36 -18.26 -23.42
CA GLY A 628 -31.29 -18.28 -22.28
C GLY A 628 -30.70 -17.68 -21.01
N ALA A 629 -31.42 -17.86 -19.89
CA ALA A 629 -31.01 -17.34 -18.56
C ALA A 629 -29.63 -17.86 -18.10
N VAL A 630 -29.30 -19.11 -18.41
CA VAL A 630 -27.99 -19.69 -18.08
C VAL A 630 -26.86 -19.02 -18.85
N ASN A 631 -27.10 -18.70 -20.12
CA ASN A 631 -26.16 -17.96 -20.96
C ASN A 631 -25.98 -16.53 -20.48
N ALA A 632 -27.06 -15.87 -20.03
CA ALA A 632 -27.01 -14.52 -19.44
C ALA A 632 -26.19 -14.53 -18.13
N TYR A 633 -26.39 -15.53 -17.28
CA TYR A 633 -25.61 -15.69 -16.06
C TYR A 633 -24.13 -15.98 -16.35
N ALA A 634 -23.84 -16.81 -17.36
CA ALA A 634 -22.49 -17.06 -17.85
C ALA A 634 -21.82 -15.78 -18.38
N LEU A 635 -22.57 -14.95 -19.13
CA LEU A 635 -22.07 -13.66 -19.61
C LEU A 635 -21.72 -12.72 -18.47
N MET A 636 -22.61 -12.58 -17.47
CA MET A 636 -22.34 -11.76 -16.28
C MET A 636 -21.09 -12.28 -15.52
N THR A 637 -20.97 -13.60 -15.36
CA THR A 637 -19.81 -14.24 -14.72
C THR A 637 -18.52 -13.98 -15.48
N PHE A 638 -18.55 -14.12 -16.80
CA PHE A 638 -17.37 -13.83 -17.63
C PHE A 638 -17.00 -12.35 -17.56
N CYS A 639 -17.99 -11.44 -17.66
CA CYS A 639 -17.78 -9.99 -17.51
C CYS A 639 -17.21 -9.60 -16.15
N LEU A 640 -17.56 -10.33 -15.09
CA LEU A 640 -16.99 -10.14 -13.77
C LEU A 640 -15.48 -10.46 -13.72
N LEU A 641 -15.06 -11.58 -14.30
CA LEU A 641 -13.76 -12.17 -14.03
C LEU A 641 -12.71 -11.93 -15.10
N TYR A 642 -13.11 -11.63 -16.37
CA TYR A 642 -12.15 -11.46 -17.44
C TYR A 642 -11.31 -10.19 -17.28
N THR A 643 -10.29 -10.08 -18.10
CA THR A 643 -9.31 -8.98 -18.13
C THR A 643 -9.94 -7.63 -17.83
N PRO A 644 -9.41 -6.84 -16.90
CA PRO A 644 -9.94 -5.51 -16.58
C PRO A 644 -9.81 -4.53 -17.75
N CYS A 645 -10.38 -3.35 -17.63
CA CYS A 645 -10.31 -2.31 -18.67
C CYS A 645 -8.86 -1.87 -18.95
N THR A 646 -8.63 -1.29 -20.16
CA THR A 646 -7.31 -0.85 -20.60
C THR A 646 -6.63 0.12 -19.63
N ALA A 647 -7.39 1.00 -18.96
CA ALA A 647 -6.88 1.89 -17.92
C ALA A 647 -6.27 1.11 -16.73
N THR A 648 -6.93 0.04 -16.32
CA THR A 648 -6.39 -0.83 -15.26
C THR A 648 -5.15 -1.59 -15.73
N LEU A 649 -5.12 -2.09 -16.96
CA LEU A 649 -3.94 -2.76 -17.52
C LEU A 649 -2.73 -1.83 -17.58
N ALA A 650 -2.93 -0.58 -17.99
CA ALA A 650 -1.89 0.44 -17.98
C ALA A 650 -1.36 0.70 -16.56
N THR A 651 -2.26 0.70 -15.56
CA THR A 651 -1.90 0.85 -14.16
C THR A 651 -1.14 -0.37 -13.65
N ILE A 652 -1.59 -1.59 -13.96
CA ILE A 652 -0.90 -2.85 -13.62
C ILE A 652 0.52 -2.85 -14.21
N ARG A 653 0.68 -2.42 -15.47
CA ARG A 653 2.00 -2.30 -16.12
C ARG A 653 2.93 -1.37 -15.36
N ARG A 654 2.41 -0.25 -14.87
CA ARG A 654 3.18 0.73 -14.12
C ARG A 654 3.59 0.21 -12.75
N GLU A 655 2.64 -0.36 -12.00
CA GLU A 655 2.89 -0.86 -10.64
C GLU A 655 3.78 -2.11 -10.62
N SER A 656 3.70 -2.94 -11.65
CA SER A 656 4.55 -4.14 -11.80
C SER A 656 5.93 -3.87 -12.39
N GLY A 657 6.09 -2.74 -13.10
CA GLY A 657 7.32 -2.40 -13.83
C GLY A 657 7.62 -3.28 -15.06
N SER A 658 6.79 -4.30 -15.37
CA SER A 658 7.07 -5.33 -16.40
C SER A 658 5.89 -5.60 -17.33
N TRP A 659 6.12 -5.54 -18.64
CA TRP A 659 5.13 -5.97 -19.65
C TRP A 659 4.88 -7.46 -19.61
N SER A 660 5.92 -8.26 -19.42
CA SER A 660 5.80 -9.72 -19.34
C SER A 660 4.89 -10.13 -18.20
N TRP A 661 5.05 -9.53 -17.03
CA TRP A 661 4.20 -9.80 -15.87
C TRP A 661 2.74 -9.33 -16.09
N THR A 662 2.54 -8.18 -16.72
CA THR A 662 1.19 -7.67 -17.05
C THR A 662 0.46 -8.61 -17.99
N ILE A 663 1.14 -9.12 -19.04
CA ILE A 663 0.57 -10.10 -19.96
C ILE A 663 0.26 -11.42 -19.24
N GLN A 664 1.15 -11.88 -18.36
CA GLN A 664 0.90 -13.09 -17.56
C GLN A 664 -0.32 -12.91 -16.65
N ALA A 665 -0.47 -11.75 -16.00
CA ALA A 665 -1.64 -11.44 -15.18
C ALA A 665 -2.93 -11.41 -16.02
N MET A 666 -2.88 -10.82 -17.21
CA MET A 666 -4.02 -10.79 -18.15
C MET A 666 -4.44 -12.20 -18.59
N VAL A 667 -3.47 -13.03 -18.99
CA VAL A 667 -3.72 -14.41 -19.39
C VAL A 667 -4.27 -15.22 -18.22
N PHE A 668 -3.72 -15.06 -17.03
CA PHE A 668 -4.20 -15.73 -15.83
C PHE A 668 -5.67 -15.37 -15.54
N GLN A 669 -6.04 -14.09 -15.61
CA GLN A 669 -7.41 -13.65 -15.39
C GLN A 669 -8.36 -14.20 -16.45
N LEU A 670 -7.95 -14.26 -17.73
CA LEU A 670 -8.74 -14.88 -18.80
C LEU A 670 -8.98 -16.37 -18.55
N ILE A 671 -7.95 -17.09 -18.11
CA ILE A 671 -8.07 -18.53 -17.79
C ILE A 671 -9.04 -18.73 -16.64
N VAL A 672 -8.89 -17.94 -15.54
CA VAL A 672 -9.80 -18.03 -14.39
C VAL A 672 -11.24 -17.70 -14.83
N ALA A 673 -11.43 -16.64 -15.59
CA ALA A 673 -12.75 -16.26 -16.11
C ALA A 673 -13.38 -17.38 -16.94
N TRP A 674 -12.61 -17.97 -17.86
CA TRP A 674 -13.10 -19.06 -18.71
C TRP A 674 -13.46 -20.30 -17.90
N VAL A 675 -12.59 -20.74 -16.99
CA VAL A 675 -12.79 -21.92 -16.15
C VAL A 675 -13.99 -21.76 -15.24
N VAL A 676 -14.10 -20.62 -14.54
CA VAL A 676 -15.23 -20.37 -13.61
C VAL A 676 -16.54 -20.27 -14.40
N THR A 677 -16.54 -19.56 -15.53
CA THR A 677 -17.75 -19.45 -16.38
C THR A 677 -18.15 -20.81 -16.94
N PHE A 678 -17.18 -21.65 -17.33
CA PHE A 678 -17.46 -23.02 -17.77
C PHE A 678 -18.15 -23.85 -16.66
N ILE A 679 -17.63 -23.79 -15.44
CA ILE A 679 -18.21 -24.48 -14.29
C ILE A 679 -19.63 -23.97 -14.03
N VAL A 680 -19.82 -22.65 -13.97
CA VAL A 680 -21.11 -22.00 -13.73
C VAL A 680 -22.11 -22.37 -14.82
N TYR A 681 -21.71 -22.31 -16.10
CA TYR A 681 -22.56 -22.66 -17.22
C TYR A 681 -22.97 -24.14 -17.18
N ARG A 682 -22.02 -25.07 -16.93
CA ARG A 682 -22.30 -26.50 -16.83
C ARG A 682 -23.21 -26.82 -15.66
N ILE A 683 -23.01 -26.21 -14.51
CA ILE A 683 -23.90 -26.36 -13.36
C ILE A 683 -25.30 -25.81 -13.70
N GLY A 684 -25.38 -24.63 -14.28
CA GLY A 684 -26.67 -24.03 -14.69
C GLY A 684 -27.47 -24.92 -15.67
N MET A 685 -26.77 -25.55 -16.61
CA MET A 685 -27.39 -26.48 -17.56
C MET A 685 -27.92 -27.79 -16.96
N LEU A 686 -27.56 -28.11 -15.69
CA LEU A 686 -28.14 -29.24 -14.97
C LEU A 686 -29.51 -28.93 -14.34
N PHE A 687 -29.83 -27.66 -14.20
CA PHE A 687 -31.09 -27.19 -13.59
C PHE A 687 -32.13 -26.70 -14.63
N VAL A 688 -31.76 -26.62 -15.88
CA VAL A 688 -32.61 -26.28 -17.03
C VAL A 688 -32.77 -27.51 -17.91
#